data_b5cfc00906daba8eccd64d4eea05dace
#
_entry.id   b5cfc00906daba8eccd64d4eea05dace
#
_cell.length_a   1.000
_cell.length_b   1.000
_cell.length_c   1.000
_cell.angle_alpha   90.00
_cell.angle_beta   90.00
_cell.angle_gamma   90.00
#
_symmetry.space_group_name_H-M   'P 1'
#
loop_
_entity.id
_entity.type
_entity.pdbx_description
1 polymer ?
#
loop_
_entity_poly.entity_id
_entity_poly.type
_entity_poly.pdbx_seq_one_letter_code
_entity_poly.pdbx_strand_id
1 'polypeptide(L)'
;MTRLTHRSATRVASVLAVLALVLLGAPWSTPQAHAYRDGQFLKVLIDEVSPQTVTTVDSMVTVRGTVANVGDRPVTDVVVRLERADAVTTSADLRANLHGRHDQYRPVGEFVTVAGTLEKGQQRPFTLAFPLRGGTGPNWNIETPGVYPALVNVNGTPDYGAAARLDDARFLLPVLGVPPPTGAASEPEIAPDTSRPVGLTLLWPLADRPRLAPGQPGGPTPVRLLDDQLERSLSPGGRLDALLGALEFATEATVDPKGELGRTVCVAVDPDLLVTVNAMTLGYQVLDNSADPAGPVHPGTGQGLALAWLDRLRAMARHMCVTPLPYAQADLDAVAQMADAGLSHQAISGAADVLDQILGTNSLRGTILLGDGQLSNAGIDLLTAQGPTVAVSPLPSGQETLPDFNPRRVSDTVVAAPFDPSVGAALSAIGRTPATPDYVPASLRFALQHDSRVARMQDALGAMAWQALNPAQAPRQTILLPEATWDLSDGEARSILSATSTLLHAGLAIPRPLPAVIGEARADAQANPVDTTYGVDPSGAVHDWVSQGLGDEIRRLWGLTAALTVDARTGLTGAQYTNPLRQDALRAVSRSVPQDARDDSARERLAAIRRTVGDLFNAVTVVNPGGSYTLATEHSPLPLVLRNELPVPIRVTLRLETPAGMSATDVGVQEIPPGFLPVKVPVEVNVSQRMAVDVTLHTPDGLPLGDPVRLSVHSNAYGKPLFFITISAATVLFALTGRRLWHRFRGQPDRADLDREDEAWQP
;
A
#
# COMPACT_ATOMS: atom_id res chain seq x y z
N MET A 1 -58.40 -54.73 -16.67
CA MET A 1 -58.27 -53.44 -15.91
C MET A 1 -57.54 -53.77 -14.59
N THR A 2 -56.23 -53.92 -14.58
CA THR A 2 -55.40 -53.95 -13.31
C THR A 2 -53.91 -54.10 -13.66
N ARG A 3 -53.33 -53.13 -14.33
CA ARG A 3 -51.84 -53.05 -14.54
C ARG A 3 -51.26 -51.66 -14.68
N LEU A 4 -51.95 -50.60 -14.24
CA LEU A 4 -51.48 -49.21 -14.39
C LEU A 4 -51.20 -48.44 -13.08
N THR A 5 -51.39 -49.06 -11.91
CA THR A 5 -51.22 -48.39 -10.60
C THR A 5 -49.87 -48.66 -9.91
N HIS A 6 -49.08 -49.66 -10.40
CA HIS A 6 -47.81 -50.02 -9.74
C HIS A 6 -46.57 -49.24 -10.26
N ARG A 7 -46.65 -48.56 -11.41
CA ARG A 7 -45.50 -47.81 -11.94
C ARG A 7 -45.40 -46.33 -11.46
N SER A 8 -46.45 -45.77 -10.92
CA SER A 8 -46.45 -44.41 -10.37
C SER A 8 -45.98 -44.37 -8.90
N ALA A 9 -46.28 -45.40 -8.11
CA ALA A 9 -45.86 -45.47 -6.71
C ALA A 9 -44.31 -45.67 -6.55
N THR A 10 -43.72 -46.46 -7.46
CA THR A 10 -42.25 -46.69 -7.46
C THR A 10 -41.47 -45.45 -7.92
N ARG A 11 -41.99 -44.61 -8.78
CA ARG A 11 -41.32 -43.34 -9.20
C ARG A 11 -41.40 -42.26 -8.13
N VAL A 12 -42.46 -42.15 -7.38
CA VAL A 12 -42.59 -41.22 -6.26
C VAL A 12 -41.71 -41.62 -5.08
N ALA A 13 -41.62 -42.93 -4.79
CA ALA A 13 -40.74 -43.46 -3.75
C ALA A 13 -39.25 -43.26 -4.10
N SER A 14 -38.87 -43.41 -5.39
CA SER A 14 -37.49 -43.16 -5.85
C SER A 14 -37.11 -41.68 -5.82
N VAL A 15 -38.01 -40.76 -6.14
CA VAL A 15 -37.77 -39.32 -6.07
C VAL A 15 -37.65 -38.84 -4.62
N LEU A 16 -38.49 -39.38 -3.72
CA LEU A 16 -38.38 -39.06 -2.29
C LEU A 16 -37.12 -39.64 -1.65
N ALA A 17 -36.65 -40.83 -2.07
CA ALA A 17 -35.39 -41.41 -1.59
C ALA A 17 -34.17 -40.66 -2.10
N VAL A 18 -34.18 -40.15 -3.33
CA VAL A 18 -33.10 -39.29 -3.86
C VAL A 18 -33.10 -37.90 -3.21
N LEU A 19 -34.27 -37.31 -2.93
CA LEU A 19 -34.36 -36.05 -2.17
C LEU A 19 -33.89 -36.24 -0.70
N ALA A 20 -34.18 -37.37 -0.06
CA ALA A 20 -33.69 -37.66 1.27
C ALA A 20 -32.19 -37.92 1.32
N LEU A 21 -31.59 -38.53 0.28
CA LEU A 21 -30.15 -38.72 0.14
C LEU A 21 -29.41 -37.44 -0.17
N VAL A 22 -29.99 -36.49 -0.92
CA VAL A 22 -29.42 -35.16 -1.18
C VAL A 22 -29.50 -34.28 0.06
N LEU A 23 -30.51 -34.48 0.92
CA LEU A 23 -30.60 -33.75 2.21
C LEU A 23 -29.69 -34.34 3.31
N LEU A 24 -29.25 -35.60 3.18
CA LEU A 24 -28.30 -36.24 4.12
C LEU A 24 -26.85 -36.14 3.65
N GLY A 25 -26.59 -35.82 2.41
CA GLY A 25 -25.25 -35.69 1.81
C GLY A 25 -24.74 -34.26 1.62
N ALA A 26 -25.53 -33.25 1.95
CA ALA A 26 -24.98 -31.89 2.10
C ALA A 26 -24.08 -31.92 3.37
N PRO A 27 -22.77 -31.55 3.29
CA PRO A 27 -22.07 -31.23 4.50
C PRO A 27 -22.87 -30.10 5.13
N TRP A 28 -23.46 -30.37 6.28
CA TRP A 28 -23.87 -29.33 7.17
C TRP A 28 -22.55 -28.61 7.56
N SER A 29 -22.10 -27.70 6.74
CA SER A 29 -21.31 -26.59 7.22
C SER A 29 -22.23 -25.93 8.26
N THR A 30 -22.11 -26.38 9.50
CA THR A 30 -22.49 -25.53 10.62
C THR A 30 -21.86 -24.17 10.27
N PRO A 31 -22.65 -23.09 10.11
CA PRO A 31 -22.06 -21.77 10.21
C PRO A 31 -21.29 -21.88 11.51
N GLN A 32 -19.96 -21.69 11.48
CA GLN A 32 -19.26 -21.28 12.67
C GLN A 32 -19.98 -19.99 13.05
N ALA A 33 -20.95 -20.14 13.93
CA ALA A 33 -21.42 -19.05 14.72
C ALA A 33 -20.11 -18.49 15.28
N HIS A 34 -19.65 -17.37 14.73
CA HIS A 34 -18.93 -16.42 15.52
C HIS A 34 -19.87 -16.24 16.68
N ALA A 35 -19.52 -16.87 17.80
CA ALA A 35 -20.20 -16.61 19.04
C ALA A 35 -19.98 -15.13 19.29
N TYR A 36 -20.87 -14.32 18.75
CA TYR A 36 -21.29 -13.14 19.47
C TYR A 36 -21.52 -13.70 20.87
N ARG A 37 -20.76 -13.21 21.84
CA ARG A 37 -21.05 -13.46 23.24
C ARG A 37 -22.36 -12.74 23.56
N ASP A 38 -23.45 -13.20 22.97
CA ASP A 38 -24.80 -12.92 23.46
C ASP A 38 -24.86 -13.48 24.86
N GLY A 39 -24.75 -12.57 25.86
CA GLY A 39 -24.72 -12.93 27.27
C GLY A 39 -23.48 -12.51 28.04
N GLN A 40 -22.60 -11.62 27.51
CA GLN A 40 -21.58 -11.01 28.35
C GLN A 40 -22.23 -10.06 29.35
N PHE A 41 -22.21 -10.42 30.64
CA PHE A 41 -22.79 -9.58 31.72
C PHE A 41 -21.80 -8.56 32.24
N LEU A 42 -20.54 -8.97 32.45
CA LEU A 42 -19.50 -8.08 32.96
C LEU A 42 -18.39 -7.93 31.93
N LYS A 43 -17.73 -6.80 31.97
CA LYS A 43 -16.47 -6.52 31.26
C LYS A 43 -15.44 -6.01 32.25
N VAL A 44 -14.27 -6.65 32.32
CA VAL A 44 -13.12 -6.19 33.10
C VAL A 44 -12.08 -5.57 32.18
N LEU A 45 -11.59 -4.38 32.56
CA LEU A 45 -10.52 -3.67 31.87
C LEU A 45 -9.39 -3.39 32.86
N ILE A 46 -8.17 -3.56 32.41
CA ILE A 46 -6.95 -3.18 33.16
C ILE A 46 -6.62 -1.74 32.79
N ASP A 47 -6.59 -0.86 33.79
CA ASP A 47 -6.35 0.58 33.60
C ASP A 47 -4.89 0.96 33.92
N GLU A 48 -4.22 0.18 34.78
CA GLU A 48 -2.83 0.42 35.19
C GLU A 48 -2.19 -0.87 35.70
N VAL A 49 -0.92 -1.10 35.31
CA VAL A 49 -0.01 -2.07 35.94
C VAL A 49 1.23 -1.29 36.38
N SER A 50 1.57 -1.34 37.64
CA SER A 50 2.69 -0.58 38.23
C SER A 50 3.52 -1.46 39.16
N PRO A 51 4.85 -1.59 38.91
CA PRO A 51 5.57 -1.13 37.73
C PRO A 51 5.19 -1.93 36.46
N GLN A 52 5.37 -1.32 35.28
CA GLN A 52 5.12 -2.01 33.99
C GLN A 52 6.16 -3.12 33.73
N THR A 53 7.36 -2.95 34.26
CA THR A 53 8.48 -3.91 34.20
C THR A 53 9.08 -3.97 35.60
N VAL A 54 9.14 -5.16 36.17
CA VAL A 54 9.64 -5.38 37.53
C VAL A 54 11.16 -5.51 37.51
N THR A 55 11.82 -4.84 38.44
CA THR A 55 13.28 -4.92 38.68
C THR A 55 13.58 -5.36 40.10
N THR A 56 14.86 -5.49 40.48
CA THR A 56 15.27 -5.91 41.84
C THR A 56 14.86 -4.93 42.95
N VAL A 57 14.43 -3.71 42.60
CA VAL A 57 13.99 -2.69 43.59
C VAL A 57 12.47 -2.68 43.82
N ASP A 58 11.73 -3.35 42.94
CA ASP A 58 10.25 -3.31 42.93
C ASP A 58 9.66 -4.45 43.77
N SER A 59 9.39 -4.18 45.04
CA SER A 59 8.90 -5.20 45.99
C SER A 59 7.41 -5.55 45.81
N MET A 60 6.61 -4.70 45.13
CA MET A 60 5.16 -4.84 45.00
C MET A 60 4.70 -4.54 43.57
N VAL A 61 3.75 -5.33 43.09
CA VAL A 61 3.05 -5.06 41.82
C VAL A 61 1.60 -4.75 42.08
N THR A 62 1.16 -3.64 41.55
CA THR A 62 -0.21 -3.15 41.65
C THR A 62 -0.90 -3.21 40.31
N VAL A 63 -2.07 -3.86 40.27
CA VAL A 63 -2.96 -3.91 39.12
C VAL A 63 -4.23 -3.14 39.45
N ARG A 64 -4.54 -2.08 38.74
CA ARG A 64 -5.79 -1.34 38.82
C ARG A 64 -6.63 -1.58 37.60
N GLY A 65 -7.92 -1.61 37.78
CA GLY A 65 -8.84 -1.81 36.67
C GLY A 65 -10.26 -1.43 37.03
N THR A 66 -11.14 -1.59 36.06
CA THR A 66 -12.57 -1.26 36.16
C THR A 66 -13.39 -2.49 35.72
N VAL A 67 -14.42 -2.83 36.52
CA VAL A 67 -15.45 -3.80 36.14
C VAL A 67 -16.71 -3.02 35.76
N ALA A 68 -17.23 -3.27 34.56
CA ALA A 68 -18.47 -2.67 34.06
C ALA A 68 -19.54 -3.73 33.82
N ASN A 69 -20.79 -3.45 34.21
CA ASN A 69 -21.92 -4.27 33.79
C ASN A 69 -22.39 -3.82 32.40
N VAL A 70 -22.02 -4.63 31.39
CA VAL A 70 -22.39 -4.43 29.97
C VAL A 70 -23.60 -5.26 29.55
N GLY A 71 -24.13 -6.07 30.50
CA GLY A 71 -25.26 -6.93 30.24
C GLY A 71 -26.61 -6.20 30.33
N ASP A 72 -27.68 -7.01 30.29
CA ASP A 72 -29.05 -6.52 30.26
C ASP A 72 -29.72 -6.46 31.66
N ARG A 73 -29.06 -6.99 32.69
CA ARG A 73 -29.60 -7.14 34.05
C ARG A 73 -28.56 -6.88 35.16
N PRO A 74 -28.97 -6.67 36.43
CA PRO A 74 -28.05 -6.57 37.54
C PRO A 74 -27.20 -7.83 37.74
N VAL A 75 -25.99 -7.64 38.28
CA VAL A 75 -25.11 -8.73 38.72
C VAL A 75 -24.77 -8.50 40.17
N THR A 76 -25.00 -9.54 41.00
CA THR A 76 -24.68 -9.52 42.44
C THR A 76 -23.36 -10.23 42.72
N ASP A 77 -22.80 -10.00 43.91
CA ASP A 77 -21.56 -10.62 44.40
C ASP A 77 -20.39 -10.49 43.44
N VAL A 78 -20.19 -9.29 42.88
CA VAL A 78 -19.11 -9.01 41.95
C VAL A 78 -17.76 -9.01 42.65
N VAL A 79 -16.92 -9.96 42.33
CA VAL A 79 -15.59 -10.18 42.91
C VAL A 79 -14.52 -10.33 41.84
N VAL A 80 -13.30 -9.87 42.13
CA VAL A 80 -12.13 -10.04 41.25
C VAL A 80 -11.02 -10.78 41.94
N ARG A 81 -10.19 -11.50 41.16
CA ARG A 81 -9.00 -12.18 41.67
C ARG A 81 -7.88 -12.12 40.63
N LEU A 82 -6.67 -11.88 41.11
CA LEU A 82 -5.47 -11.97 40.32
C LEU A 82 -5.00 -13.42 40.28
N GLU A 83 -4.67 -13.89 39.05
CA GLU A 83 -4.13 -15.22 38.80
C GLU A 83 -2.89 -15.09 37.92
N ARG A 84 -1.94 -16.03 38.02
CA ARG A 84 -0.73 -16.07 37.16
C ARG A 84 -0.45 -17.48 36.66
N ALA A 85 0.20 -17.57 35.50
CA ALA A 85 0.81 -18.83 34.98
C ALA A 85 2.32 -18.85 35.22
N ASP A 86 2.94 -19.96 34.90
CA ASP A 86 4.41 -20.10 34.93
C ASP A 86 5.04 -19.22 33.85
N ALA A 87 6.35 -18.93 33.98
CA ALA A 87 7.04 -18.07 33.03
C ALA A 87 7.02 -18.65 31.61
N VAL A 88 6.88 -17.78 30.61
CA VAL A 88 6.95 -18.12 29.19
C VAL A 88 8.34 -18.64 28.86
N THR A 89 8.42 -19.77 28.16
CA THR A 89 9.68 -20.40 27.79
C THR A 89 9.85 -20.55 26.25
N THR A 90 8.77 -20.41 25.48
CA THR A 90 8.81 -20.47 24.01
C THR A 90 8.03 -19.34 23.37
N SER A 91 8.33 -19.03 22.11
CA SER A 91 7.58 -18.05 21.33
C SER A 91 6.09 -18.42 21.19
N ALA A 92 5.78 -19.69 21.03
CA ALA A 92 4.40 -20.18 20.96
C ALA A 92 3.62 -19.88 22.25
N ASP A 93 4.28 -20.00 23.42
CA ASP A 93 3.65 -19.74 24.72
C ASP A 93 3.23 -18.28 24.88
N LEU A 94 3.95 -17.32 24.27
CA LEU A 94 3.55 -15.91 24.31
C LEU A 94 2.12 -15.70 23.82
N ARG A 95 1.76 -16.34 22.70
CA ARG A 95 0.40 -16.21 22.16
C ARG A 95 -0.58 -17.22 22.76
N ALA A 96 -0.15 -18.44 23.01
CA ALA A 96 -0.99 -19.44 23.65
C ALA A 96 -1.52 -18.98 25.00
N ASN A 97 -0.73 -18.28 25.80
CA ASN A 97 -1.14 -17.74 27.09
C ASN A 97 -2.17 -16.60 26.98
N LEU A 98 -2.16 -15.81 25.91
CA LEU A 98 -3.17 -14.79 25.65
C LEU A 98 -4.54 -15.38 25.29
N HIS A 99 -4.57 -16.62 24.78
CA HIS A 99 -5.79 -17.39 24.48
C HIS A 99 -5.99 -18.59 25.42
N GLY A 100 -5.02 -18.82 26.28
CA GLY A 100 -4.79 -20.07 26.97
C GLY A 100 -5.94 -20.53 27.85
N ARG A 101 -5.87 -21.79 28.19
CA ARG A 101 -6.80 -22.47 29.09
C ARG A 101 -6.63 -21.94 30.51
N HIS A 102 -7.73 -21.70 31.20
CA HIS A 102 -7.75 -21.18 32.57
C HIS A 102 -7.05 -22.09 33.58
N ASP A 103 -6.93 -23.39 33.29
CA ASP A 103 -6.31 -24.39 34.17
C ASP A 103 -4.79 -24.19 34.35
N GLN A 104 -4.17 -23.37 33.53
CA GLN A 104 -2.75 -22.99 33.66
C GLN A 104 -2.50 -21.88 34.68
N TYR A 105 -3.54 -21.13 35.06
CA TYR A 105 -3.43 -20.01 35.98
C TYR A 105 -3.69 -20.40 37.42
N ARG A 106 -2.82 -19.96 38.32
CA ARG A 106 -2.91 -20.18 39.78
C ARG A 106 -3.26 -18.87 40.48
N PRO A 107 -4.12 -18.89 41.52
CA PRO A 107 -4.45 -17.70 42.31
C PRO A 107 -3.20 -17.07 42.90
N VAL A 108 -3.10 -15.73 42.82
CA VAL A 108 -2.12 -14.91 43.53
C VAL A 108 -2.65 -14.53 44.92
N GLY A 109 -3.97 -14.35 45.04
CA GLY A 109 -4.65 -14.01 46.28
C GLY A 109 -6.09 -14.50 46.30
N GLU A 110 -6.80 -14.15 47.36
CA GLU A 110 -8.23 -14.41 47.50
C GLU A 110 -9.06 -13.46 46.63
N PHE A 111 -10.33 -13.77 46.45
CA PHE A 111 -11.26 -12.86 45.77
C PHE A 111 -11.48 -11.58 46.57
N VAL A 112 -11.41 -10.45 45.89
CA VAL A 112 -11.68 -9.11 46.44
C VAL A 112 -13.03 -8.63 45.94
N THR A 113 -13.90 -8.22 46.86
CA THR A 113 -15.24 -7.70 46.53
C THR A 113 -15.13 -6.32 45.87
N VAL A 114 -15.71 -6.20 44.68
CA VAL A 114 -15.82 -4.96 43.90
C VAL A 114 -17.16 -4.27 44.18
N ALA A 115 -18.24 -5.05 44.19
CA ALA A 115 -19.57 -4.54 44.48
C ALA A 115 -20.49 -5.67 44.97
N GLY A 116 -21.38 -5.37 45.94
CA GLY A 116 -22.45 -6.29 46.32
C GLY A 116 -23.48 -6.46 45.20
N THR A 117 -23.80 -5.38 44.51
CA THR A 117 -24.63 -5.36 43.29
C THR A 117 -24.07 -4.32 42.33
N LEU A 118 -24.03 -4.68 41.04
CA LEU A 118 -23.64 -3.81 39.94
C LEU A 118 -24.80 -3.73 38.94
N GLU A 119 -25.50 -2.59 38.95
CA GLU A 119 -26.64 -2.37 38.05
C GLU A 119 -26.20 -2.26 36.59
N LYS A 120 -27.14 -2.50 35.66
CA LYS A 120 -26.89 -2.33 34.22
C LYS A 120 -26.26 -0.96 33.91
N GLY A 121 -25.16 -0.96 33.16
CA GLY A 121 -24.42 0.24 32.77
C GLY A 121 -23.54 0.85 33.85
N GLN A 122 -23.58 0.33 35.08
CA GLN A 122 -22.68 0.78 36.15
C GLN A 122 -21.27 0.20 35.97
N GLN A 123 -20.29 0.93 36.52
CA GLN A 123 -18.90 0.49 36.57
C GLN A 123 -18.30 0.78 37.96
N ARG A 124 -17.32 -0.03 38.39
CA ARG A 124 -16.62 0.11 39.65
C ARG A 124 -15.14 -0.18 39.48
N PRO A 125 -14.26 0.67 40.03
CA PRO A 125 -12.82 0.41 40.01
C PRO A 125 -12.46 -0.66 41.06
N PHE A 126 -11.32 -1.34 40.79
CA PHE A 126 -10.68 -2.24 41.75
C PHE A 126 -9.16 -1.98 41.78
N THR A 127 -8.54 -2.42 42.87
CA THR A 127 -7.07 -2.40 43.03
C THR A 127 -6.64 -3.73 43.65
N LEU A 128 -5.69 -4.40 43.01
CA LEU A 128 -5.04 -5.61 43.48
C LEU A 128 -3.53 -5.33 43.60
N ALA A 129 -3.02 -5.37 44.82
CA ALA A 129 -1.62 -5.07 45.11
C ALA A 129 -1.03 -6.19 45.97
N PHE A 130 -0.02 -6.87 45.42
CA PHE A 130 0.64 -8.00 46.07
C PHE A 130 2.15 -7.89 45.97
N PRO A 131 2.89 -8.28 47.03
CA PRO A 131 4.35 -8.42 46.96
C PRO A 131 4.73 -9.50 45.95
N LEU A 132 5.92 -9.35 45.36
CA LEU A 132 6.41 -10.30 44.37
C LEU A 132 6.72 -11.66 44.99
N ARG A 133 7.38 -11.65 46.14
CA ARG A 133 7.64 -12.83 46.98
C ARG A 133 7.73 -12.52 48.45
N GLY A 134 7.63 -13.53 49.30
CA GLY A 134 7.73 -13.41 50.77
C GLY A 134 6.48 -12.80 51.39
N GLY A 135 6.57 -12.47 52.70
CA GLY A 135 5.44 -12.01 53.51
C GLY A 135 4.60 -13.17 54.07
N THR A 136 3.65 -12.81 54.98
CA THR A 136 2.73 -13.78 55.63
C THR A 136 1.40 -13.91 54.89
N GLY A 137 1.19 -13.13 53.86
CA GLY A 137 -0.03 -13.07 53.04
C GLY A 137 0.15 -13.50 51.61
N PRO A 138 -0.91 -13.31 50.79
CA PRO A 138 -0.88 -13.57 49.37
C PRO A 138 0.27 -12.81 48.65
N ASN A 139 0.93 -13.46 47.73
CA ASN A 139 1.99 -12.88 46.91
C ASN A 139 2.05 -13.55 45.54
N TRP A 140 2.79 -12.97 44.57
CA TRP A 140 2.94 -13.50 43.23
C TRP A 140 3.70 -14.83 43.19
N ASN A 141 4.45 -15.17 44.22
CA ASN A 141 5.29 -16.36 44.27
C ASN A 141 6.23 -16.47 43.04
N ILE A 142 6.89 -15.37 42.73
CA ILE A 142 7.86 -15.29 41.59
C ILE A 142 9.28 -15.33 42.20
N GLU A 143 9.99 -16.41 41.88
CA GLU A 143 11.32 -16.68 42.43
C GLU A 143 12.45 -16.52 41.38
N THR A 144 12.13 -16.32 40.10
CA THR A 144 13.12 -16.17 39.04
C THR A 144 12.72 -15.05 38.07
N PRO A 145 13.70 -14.34 37.47
CA PRO A 145 13.40 -13.46 36.33
C PRO A 145 12.73 -14.22 35.19
N GLY A 146 11.81 -13.56 34.47
CA GLY A 146 11.05 -14.17 33.39
C GLY A 146 9.86 -13.32 32.97
N VAL A 147 9.11 -13.76 31.96
CA VAL A 147 7.85 -13.14 31.55
C VAL A 147 6.70 -14.00 32.03
N TYR A 148 5.87 -13.45 32.91
CA TYR A 148 4.78 -14.17 33.57
C TYR A 148 3.42 -13.74 33.02
N PRO A 149 2.67 -14.68 32.42
CA PRO A 149 1.26 -14.43 32.08
C PRO A 149 0.43 -14.21 33.35
N ALA A 150 -0.34 -13.13 33.36
CA ALA A 150 -1.24 -12.76 34.45
C ALA A 150 -2.66 -12.59 33.93
N LEU A 151 -3.63 -12.75 34.81
CA LEU A 151 -5.04 -12.71 34.51
C LEU A 151 -5.82 -12.12 35.68
N VAL A 152 -6.67 -11.15 35.39
CA VAL A 152 -7.70 -10.70 36.31
C VAL A 152 -9.00 -11.39 36.00
N ASN A 153 -9.43 -12.28 36.89
CA ASN A 153 -10.67 -13.01 36.81
C ASN A 153 -11.78 -12.23 37.48
N VAL A 154 -12.94 -12.04 36.85
CA VAL A 154 -14.12 -11.45 37.45
C VAL A 154 -15.26 -12.46 37.51
N ASN A 155 -15.80 -12.66 38.72
CA ASN A 155 -16.96 -13.52 38.98
C ASN A 155 -18.15 -12.68 39.46
N GLY A 156 -19.34 -13.23 39.31
CA GLY A 156 -20.58 -12.63 39.81
C GLY A 156 -21.77 -13.54 39.56
N THR A 157 -22.92 -13.14 40.05
CA THR A 157 -24.20 -13.87 39.88
C THR A 157 -25.18 -12.92 39.17
N PRO A 158 -25.42 -13.11 37.85
CA PRO A 158 -26.48 -12.37 37.16
C PRO A 158 -27.87 -12.73 37.72
N ASP A 159 -28.79 -11.78 37.75
CA ASP A 159 -30.18 -12.06 38.10
C ASP A 159 -30.73 -13.21 37.21
N TYR A 160 -31.39 -14.17 37.84
CA TYR A 160 -31.88 -15.40 37.20
C TYR A 160 -30.77 -16.30 36.62
N GLY A 161 -29.51 -16.09 37.06
CA GLY A 161 -28.34 -16.92 36.66
C GLY A 161 -27.72 -17.63 37.87
N ALA A 162 -26.64 -18.35 37.65
CA ALA A 162 -25.78 -18.96 38.67
C ALA A 162 -24.49 -18.16 38.82
N ALA A 163 -23.84 -18.28 39.96
CA ALA A 163 -22.51 -17.75 40.20
C ALA A 163 -21.52 -18.36 39.20
N ALA A 164 -20.84 -17.53 38.45
CA ALA A 164 -19.91 -17.94 37.41
C ALA A 164 -18.78 -16.92 37.20
N ARG A 165 -17.72 -17.34 36.53
CA ARG A 165 -16.78 -16.43 35.87
C ARG A 165 -17.51 -15.76 34.70
N LEU A 166 -17.57 -14.43 34.72
CA LEU A 166 -18.31 -13.66 33.76
C LEU A 166 -17.40 -12.96 32.71
N ASP A 167 -16.13 -12.70 33.07
CA ASP A 167 -15.13 -12.18 32.19
C ASP A 167 -13.71 -12.38 32.75
N ASP A 168 -12.69 -12.19 31.92
CA ASP A 168 -11.29 -12.06 32.33
C ASP A 168 -10.53 -11.07 31.45
N ALA A 169 -9.48 -10.43 32.00
CA ALA A 169 -8.51 -9.63 31.27
C ALA A 169 -7.10 -10.16 31.54
N ARG A 170 -6.31 -10.33 30.50
CA ARG A 170 -4.98 -10.96 30.53
C ARG A 170 -3.91 -9.96 30.16
N PHE A 171 -2.70 -10.20 30.65
CA PHE A 171 -1.51 -9.42 30.33
C PHE A 171 -0.24 -10.18 30.65
N LEU A 172 0.88 -9.77 30.08
CA LEU A 172 2.21 -10.29 30.40
C LEU A 172 2.92 -9.35 31.38
N LEU A 173 3.52 -9.92 32.43
CA LEU A 173 4.35 -9.18 33.40
C LEU A 173 5.83 -9.53 33.18
N PRO A 174 6.65 -8.63 32.61
CA PRO A 174 8.09 -8.84 32.52
C PRO A 174 8.76 -8.56 33.89
N VAL A 175 9.48 -9.54 34.40
CA VAL A 175 10.22 -9.49 35.65
C VAL A 175 11.71 -9.62 35.29
N LEU A 176 12.42 -8.50 35.23
CA LEU A 176 13.85 -8.47 34.90
C LEU A 176 14.72 -8.89 36.06
N GLY A 177 14.28 -8.66 37.27
CA GLY A 177 14.96 -9.07 38.49
C GLY A 177 13.96 -9.25 39.62
N VAL A 178 14.30 -10.08 40.62
CA VAL A 178 13.42 -10.37 41.75
C VAL A 178 13.95 -9.68 43.01
N PRO A 179 13.17 -8.82 43.65
CA PRO A 179 13.59 -8.10 44.86
C PRO A 179 13.78 -9.06 46.06
N PRO A 180 14.42 -8.64 47.14
CA PRO A 180 14.41 -9.37 48.41
C PRO A 180 12.97 -9.71 48.84
N PRO A 181 12.74 -10.85 49.53
CA PRO A 181 11.41 -11.20 50.03
C PRO A 181 10.87 -10.15 50.98
N THR A 182 9.59 -9.83 50.90
CA THR A 182 8.95 -8.91 51.81
C THR A 182 9.01 -9.46 53.27
N GLY A 183 9.60 -8.69 54.17
CA GLY A 183 9.82 -9.11 55.55
C GLY A 183 11.07 -9.92 55.84
N ALA A 184 11.91 -10.22 54.82
CA ALA A 184 13.17 -10.94 54.94
C ALA A 184 14.31 -10.18 54.22
N ALA A 185 14.57 -8.96 54.65
CA ALA A 185 15.57 -8.07 54.02
C ALA A 185 17.05 -8.63 54.06
N SER A 186 17.28 -9.68 54.83
CA SER A 186 18.59 -10.40 54.82
C SER A 186 18.79 -11.37 53.67
N GLU A 187 17.71 -11.73 52.95
CA GLU A 187 17.85 -12.55 51.73
C GLU A 187 18.21 -11.66 50.54
N PRO A 188 19.08 -12.11 49.67
CA PRO A 188 19.51 -11.31 48.52
C PRO A 188 18.42 -11.17 47.46
N GLU A 189 18.51 -10.10 46.71
CA GLU A 189 17.82 -10.00 45.41
C GLU A 189 18.31 -11.04 44.44
N ILE A 190 17.51 -11.36 43.43
CA ILE A 190 17.88 -12.26 42.33
C ILE A 190 18.01 -11.42 41.07
N ALA A 191 19.28 -11.14 40.70
CA ALA A 191 19.58 -10.43 39.47
C ALA A 191 19.29 -11.31 38.22
N PRO A 192 19.04 -10.72 37.08
CA PRO A 192 18.88 -11.47 35.84
C PRO A 192 20.22 -12.10 35.39
N ASP A 193 20.13 -13.17 34.57
CA ASP A 193 21.32 -13.75 33.95
C ASP A 193 21.78 -12.92 32.74
N THR A 194 22.86 -12.17 32.91
CA THR A 194 23.46 -11.32 31.89
C THR A 194 24.66 -11.97 31.18
N SER A 195 24.91 -13.26 31.41
CA SER A 195 26.05 -13.97 30.84
C SER A 195 25.99 -14.11 29.31
N ARG A 196 24.77 -14.08 28.76
CA ARG A 196 24.50 -14.21 27.33
C ARG A 196 23.47 -13.17 26.90
N PRO A 197 23.82 -11.87 26.74
CA PRO A 197 22.89 -10.84 26.32
C PRO A 197 22.36 -11.09 24.91
N VAL A 198 21.13 -10.68 24.64
CA VAL A 198 20.54 -10.75 23.31
C VAL A 198 20.99 -9.57 22.46
N GLY A 199 21.39 -9.82 21.21
CA GLY A 199 21.59 -8.75 20.23
C GLY A 199 20.23 -8.17 19.78
N LEU A 200 19.99 -6.89 20.05
CA LEU A 200 18.68 -6.27 19.85
C LEU A 200 18.72 -5.24 18.73
N THR A 201 17.77 -5.37 17.78
CA THR A 201 17.48 -4.41 16.72
C THR A 201 16.01 -4.02 16.79
N LEU A 202 15.72 -2.73 16.88
CA LEU A 202 14.34 -2.20 16.84
C LEU A 202 14.13 -1.43 15.54
N LEU A 203 13.18 -1.85 14.74
CA LEU A 203 12.74 -1.14 13.55
C LEU A 203 11.60 -0.20 13.92
N TRP A 204 11.80 1.09 13.68
CA TRP A 204 10.86 2.16 14.04
C TRP A 204 10.14 2.68 12.80
N PRO A 205 8.91 2.22 12.52
CA PRO A 205 8.23 2.55 11.28
C PRO A 205 7.67 3.97 11.28
N LEU A 206 7.90 4.67 10.18
CA LEU A 206 7.24 5.92 9.81
C LEU A 206 6.56 5.73 8.47
N ALA A 207 5.29 5.36 8.49
CA ALA A 207 4.48 5.08 7.31
C ALA A 207 3.04 5.58 7.52
N ASP A 208 2.29 5.72 6.44
CA ASP A 208 0.86 5.99 6.47
C ASP A 208 0.16 5.23 5.33
N ARG A 209 -1.16 5.21 5.33
CA ARG A 209 -1.94 4.74 4.19
C ARG A 209 -1.73 5.69 3.00
N PRO A 210 -1.86 5.22 1.76
CA PRO A 210 -1.81 6.10 0.60
C PRO A 210 -2.84 7.23 0.68
N ARG A 211 -2.38 8.48 0.71
CA ARG A 211 -3.23 9.67 0.85
C ARG A 211 -3.45 10.43 -0.45
N LEU A 212 -2.63 10.21 -1.45
CA LEU A 212 -2.81 10.85 -2.75
C LEU A 212 -4.03 10.27 -3.47
N ALA A 213 -4.85 11.16 -4.02
CA ALA A 213 -6.02 10.79 -4.80
C ALA A 213 -5.59 10.01 -6.05
N PRO A 214 -6.34 8.95 -6.46
CA PRO A 214 -5.97 8.09 -7.56
C PRO A 214 -6.09 8.79 -8.92
N GLY A 215 -5.30 8.32 -9.89
CA GLY A 215 -5.42 8.72 -11.29
C GLY A 215 -4.91 10.13 -11.60
N GLN A 216 -3.99 10.69 -10.82
CA GLN A 216 -3.43 12.02 -11.08
C GLN A 216 -2.08 11.94 -11.76
N PRO A 217 -1.92 12.51 -12.98
CA PRO A 217 -0.60 12.70 -13.58
C PRO A 217 0.16 13.82 -12.85
N GLY A 218 1.49 13.84 -13.01
CA GLY A 218 2.35 14.90 -12.50
C GLY A 218 2.18 16.21 -13.29
N GLY A 219 2.85 17.25 -12.82
CA GLY A 219 2.85 18.53 -13.52
C GLY A 219 2.72 19.71 -12.57
N PRO A 220 2.37 20.89 -13.09
CA PRO A 220 2.30 22.12 -12.30
C PRO A 220 1.06 22.21 -11.39
N THR A 221 0.09 21.31 -11.55
CA THR A 221 -1.13 21.31 -10.74
C THR A 221 -0.81 20.77 -9.34
N PRO A 222 -1.26 21.44 -8.25
CA PRO A 222 -1.11 20.92 -6.90
C PRO A 222 -1.68 19.53 -6.75
N VAL A 223 -1.00 18.68 -6.00
CA VAL A 223 -1.49 17.32 -5.71
C VAL A 223 -2.79 17.40 -4.90
N ARG A 224 -3.62 16.37 -5.04
CA ARG A 224 -4.88 16.23 -4.28
C ARG A 224 -4.74 15.11 -3.27
N LEU A 225 -5.08 15.39 -2.02
CA LEU A 225 -5.21 14.38 -0.97
C LEU A 225 -6.67 13.92 -0.85
N LEU A 226 -6.85 12.68 -0.41
CA LEU A 226 -8.16 12.08 -0.15
C LEU A 226 -8.90 12.76 1.01
N ASP A 227 -8.13 13.19 2.04
CA ASP A 227 -8.65 13.77 3.29
C ASP A 227 -7.55 14.54 4.07
N ASP A 228 -7.92 15.15 5.22
CA ASP A 228 -7.02 15.88 6.12
C ASP A 228 -6.35 14.98 7.19
N GLN A 229 -6.43 13.66 7.09
CA GLN A 229 -5.92 12.80 8.16
C GLN A 229 -4.39 12.87 8.27
N LEU A 230 -3.66 13.05 7.15
CA LEU A 230 -2.22 13.20 7.20
C LEU A 230 -1.80 14.50 7.90
N GLU A 231 -2.48 15.62 7.63
CA GLU A 231 -2.25 16.88 8.36
C GLU A 231 -2.41 16.69 9.87
N ARG A 232 -3.50 16.02 10.29
CA ARG A 232 -3.75 15.70 11.71
C ARG A 232 -2.66 14.80 12.28
N SER A 233 -2.13 13.87 11.51
CA SER A 233 -1.06 12.95 11.92
C SER A 233 0.28 13.67 12.12
N LEU A 234 0.54 14.73 11.33
CA LEU A 234 1.73 15.58 11.42
C LEU A 234 1.60 16.69 12.47
N SER A 235 0.38 17.00 12.92
CA SER A 235 0.12 18.04 13.93
C SER A 235 0.66 17.63 15.30
N PRO A 236 0.96 18.59 16.21
CA PRO A 236 1.42 18.29 17.56
C PRO A 236 0.49 17.30 18.29
N GLY A 237 1.06 16.18 18.76
CA GLY A 237 0.33 15.07 19.38
C GLY A 237 -0.38 14.12 18.40
N GLY A 238 -0.28 14.37 17.09
CA GLY A 238 -0.69 13.44 16.05
C GLY A 238 0.22 12.20 16.00
N ARG A 239 -0.19 11.18 15.27
CA ARG A 239 0.49 9.89 15.25
C ARG A 239 1.97 9.97 14.79
N LEU A 240 2.21 10.60 13.64
CA LEU A 240 3.57 10.73 13.09
C LEU A 240 4.42 11.72 13.89
N ASP A 241 3.81 12.76 14.44
CA ASP A 241 4.50 13.69 15.34
C ASP A 241 4.93 12.99 16.63
N ALA A 242 4.05 12.18 17.23
CA ALA A 242 4.33 11.42 18.45
C ALA A 242 5.44 10.39 18.25
N LEU A 243 5.42 9.64 17.14
CA LEU A 243 6.46 8.65 16.83
C LEU A 243 7.82 9.31 16.62
N LEU A 244 7.87 10.40 15.87
CA LEU A 244 9.12 11.13 15.62
C LEU A 244 9.63 11.81 16.89
N GLY A 245 8.76 12.51 17.62
CA GLY A 245 9.11 13.23 18.86
C GLY A 245 9.57 12.32 19.99
N ALA A 246 8.94 11.15 20.14
CA ALA A 246 9.37 10.16 21.14
C ALA A 246 10.79 9.66 20.83
N LEU A 247 11.10 9.40 19.55
CA LEU A 247 12.41 8.93 19.13
C LEU A 247 13.47 10.02 19.27
N GLU A 248 13.18 11.26 18.88
CA GLU A 248 14.06 12.42 19.09
C GLU A 248 14.45 12.55 20.57
N PHE A 249 13.44 12.54 21.46
CA PHE A 249 13.67 12.65 22.89
C PHE A 249 14.52 11.49 23.45
N ALA A 250 14.18 10.25 23.07
CA ALA A 250 14.82 9.07 23.61
C ALA A 250 16.29 8.91 23.17
N THR A 251 16.65 9.47 22.00
CA THR A 251 18.01 9.43 21.43
C THR A 251 18.82 10.71 21.67
N GLU A 252 18.27 11.66 22.43
CA GLU A 252 19.01 12.84 22.86
C GLU A 252 20.27 12.46 23.68
N ALA A 253 21.38 13.15 23.48
CA ALA A 253 22.63 12.85 24.18
C ALA A 253 22.53 12.95 25.73
N THR A 254 21.54 13.65 26.24
CA THR A 254 21.23 13.73 27.69
C THR A 254 20.48 12.49 28.21
N VAL A 255 19.74 11.80 27.34
CA VAL A 255 18.93 10.60 27.67
C VAL A 255 19.66 9.32 27.26
N ASP A 256 20.33 9.31 26.12
CA ASP A 256 21.15 8.19 25.60
C ASP A 256 22.64 8.62 25.44
N PRO A 257 23.35 8.90 26.57
CA PRO A 257 24.69 9.46 26.51
C PRO A 257 25.74 8.55 25.86
N LYS A 258 25.49 7.24 25.84
CA LYS A 258 26.34 6.26 25.16
C LYS A 258 25.91 5.98 23.72
N GLY A 259 24.78 6.48 23.27
CA GLY A 259 24.19 6.19 21.98
C GLY A 259 23.78 4.73 21.80
N GLU A 260 23.49 4.01 22.89
CA GLU A 260 23.14 2.58 22.84
C GLU A 260 21.77 2.39 22.18
N LEU A 261 20.79 3.18 22.58
CA LEU A 261 19.46 3.15 21.97
C LEU A 261 19.50 3.60 20.51
N GLY A 262 20.23 4.69 20.22
CA GLY A 262 20.39 5.20 18.87
C GLY A 262 21.01 4.19 17.89
N ARG A 263 21.94 3.31 18.38
CA ARG A 263 22.50 2.22 17.58
C ARG A 263 21.57 1.00 17.47
N THR A 264 20.65 0.82 18.41
CA THR A 264 19.68 -0.27 18.41
C THR A 264 18.54 -0.02 17.44
N VAL A 265 18.16 1.26 17.25
CA VAL A 265 17.02 1.66 16.42
C VAL A 265 17.44 1.95 14.99
N CYS A 266 16.67 1.43 14.02
CA CYS A 266 16.72 1.84 12.62
C CYS A 266 15.34 2.35 12.19
N VAL A 267 15.27 3.55 11.62
CA VAL A 267 14.02 4.17 11.17
C VAL A 267 13.61 3.57 9.83
N ALA A 268 12.46 2.91 9.80
CA ALA A 268 11.90 2.30 8.60
C ALA A 268 10.86 3.25 7.99
N VAL A 269 11.18 3.86 6.84
CA VAL A 269 10.38 4.94 6.27
C VAL A 269 9.69 4.48 4.99
N ASP A 270 8.38 4.76 4.88
CA ASP A 270 7.66 4.53 3.62
C ASP A 270 7.97 5.66 2.63
N PRO A 271 8.50 5.35 1.43
CA PRO A 271 8.77 6.34 0.40
C PRO A 271 7.52 7.10 -0.05
N ASP A 272 6.34 6.47 -0.06
CA ASP A 272 5.08 7.12 -0.43
C ASP A 272 4.66 8.21 0.56
N LEU A 273 4.86 7.96 1.85
CA LEU A 273 4.68 8.98 2.88
C LEU A 273 5.57 10.19 2.60
N LEU A 274 6.86 9.97 2.30
CA LEU A 274 7.80 11.07 2.02
C LEU A 274 7.42 11.85 0.76
N VAL A 275 7.04 11.16 -0.31
CA VAL A 275 6.56 11.80 -1.56
C VAL A 275 5.35 12.67 -1.26
N THR A 276 4.40 12.15 -0.47
CA THR A 276 3.17 12.88 -0.11
C THR A 276 3.46 14.10 0.77
N VAL A 277 4.25 13.93 1.84
CA VAL A 277 4.63 15.03 2.74
C VAL A 277 5.46 16.08 2.00
N ASN A 278 6.41 15.66 1.15
CA ASN A 278 7.20 16.60 0.35
C ASN A 278 6.31 17.39 -0.63
N ALA A 279 5.31 16.75 -1.26
CA ALA A 279 4.35 17.45 -2.11
C ALA A 279 3.50 18.44 -1.31
N MET A 280 3.10 18.13 -0.07
CA MET A 280 2.38 19.05 0.82
C MET A 280 3.18 20.30 1.13
N THR A 281 4.53 20.24 1.18
CA THR A 281 5.39 21.43 1.41
C THR A 281 5.30 22.44 0.28
N LEU A 282 4.88 22.05 -0.92
CA LEU A 282 4.72 22.90 -2.10
C LEU A 282 3.30 23.48 -2.23
N GLY A 283 2.40 23.09 -1.34
CA GLY A 283 0.97 23.39 -1.40
C GLY A 283 0.18 22.26 -2.06
N TYR A 284 -1.01 21.99 -1.53
CA TYR A 284 -1.85 20.88 -1.94
C TYR A 284 -3.34 21.20 -1.81
N GLN A 285 -4.16 20.37 -2.40
CA GLN A 285 -5.62 20.41 -2.31
C GLN A 285 -6.15 19.16 -1.60
N VAL A 286 -7.33 19.26 -1.03
CA VAL A 286 -8.02 18.14 -0.35
C VAL A 286 -9.38 17.94 -1.01
N LEU A 287 -9.76 16.70 -1.27
CA LEU A 287 -11.07 16.36 -1.81
C LEU A 287 -12.16 16.60 -0.76
N ASP A 288 -13.26 17.24 -1.17
CA ASP A 288 -14.46 17.37 -0.33
C ASP A 288 -15.14 16.01 -0.09
N ASN A 289 -14.97 15.08 -1.04
CA ASN A 289 -15.44 13.70 -0.96
C ASN A 289 -14.37 12.75 -1.49
N SER A 290 -13.80 11.92 -0.61
CA SER A 290 -12.74 10.95 -0.96
C SER A 290 -13.18 9.89 -1.98
N ALA A 291 -14.49 9.62 -2.11
CA ALA A 291 -15.04 8.69 -3.09
C ALA A 291 -15.11 9.27 -4.51
N ASP A 292 -14.91 10.58 -4.69
CA ASP A 292 -14.92 11.23 -6.00
C ASP A 292 -13.58 11.94 -6.29
N PRO A 293 -12.59 11.23 -6.87
CA PRO A 293 -11.26 11.79 -7.15
C PRO A 293 -11.26 12.97 -8.13
N ALA A 294 -12.32 13.14 -8.93
CA ALA A 294 -12.52 14.23 -9.88
C ALA A 294 -13.38 15.37 -9.30
N GLY A 295 -13.90 15.20 -8.09
CA GLY A 295 -14.83 16.10 -7.44
C GLY A 295 -14.23 17.44 -6.98
N PRO A 296 -15.05 18.26 -6.30
CA PRO A 296 -14.61 19.52 -5.72
C PRO A 296 -13.49 19.35 -4.71
N VAL A 297 -12.65 20.38 -4.59
CA VAL A 297 -11.49 20.41 -3.70
C VAL A 297 -11.41 21.75 -2.97
N HIS A 298 -10.79 21.74 -1.79
CA HIS A 298 -10.40 22.95 -1.07
C HIS A 298 -8.88 22.98 -0.82
N PRO A 299 -8.27 24.13 -0.58
CA PRO A 299 -6.85 24.22 -0.25
C PRO A 299 -6.54 23.51 1.06
N GLY A 300 -5.46 22.71 1.08
CA GLY A 300 -4.94 22.13 2.32
C GLY A 300 -4.22 23.16 3.20
N THR A 301 -4.28 23.00 4.51
CA THR A 301 -3.74 23.95 5.50
C THR A 301 -2.46 23.47 6.18
N GLY A 302 -2.06 22.21 5.97
CA GLY A 302 -0.93 21.55 6.64
C GLY A 302 0.45 21.79 6.04
N GLN A 303 0.64 22.75 5.11
CA GLN A 303 1.94 23.00 4.46
C GLN A 303 3.08 23.26 5.46
N GLY A 304 2.85 24.12 6.46
CA GLY A 304 3.84 24.43 7.49
C GLY A 304 4.17 23.24 8.39
N LEU A 305 3.18 22.41 8.72
CA LEU A 305 3.34 21.17 9.50
C LEU A 305 4.17 20.14 8.74
N ALA A 306 3.88 19.95 7.45
CA ALA A 306 4.63 19.06 6.58
C ALA A 306 6.11 19.48 6.49
N LEU A 307 6.38 20.77 6.31
CA LEU A 307 7.74 21.30 6.27
C LEU A 307 8.48 21.06 7.58
N ALA A 308 7.88 21.44 8.71
CA ALA A 308 8.49 21.28 10.03
C ALA A 308 8.78 19.81 10.37
N TRP A 309 7.83 18.90 10.11
CA TRP A 309 8.02 17.47 10.34
C TRP A 309 9.12 16.88 9.46
N LEU A 310 9.13 17.23 8.18
CA LEU A 310 10.14 16.75 7.23
C LEU A 310 11.54 17.23 7.59
N ASP A 311 11.69 18.46 8.06
CA ASP A 311 12.99 19.01 8.49
C ASP A 311 13.51 18.32 9.76
N ARG A 312 12.64 17.98 10.71
CA ARG A 312 12.98 17.15 11.89
C ARG A 312 13.47 15.78 11.46
N LEU A 313 12.72 15.10 10.56
CA LEU A 313 13.12 13.79 10.06
C LEU A 313 14.45 13.85 9.28
N ARG A 314 14.69 14.89 8.47
CA ARG A 314 15.99 15.13 7.81
C ARG A 314 17.13 15.31 8.81
N ALA A 315 16.88 16.02 9.90
CA ALA A 315 17.87 16.19 10.96
C ALA A 315 18.25 14.83 11.60
N MET A 316 17.25 14.01 11.91
CA MET A 316 17.43 12.67 12.48
C MET A 316 18.16 11.72 11.51
N ALA A 317 17.79 11.72 10.23
CA ALA A 317 18.35 10.86 9.19
C ALA A 317 19.85 11.06 8.94
N ARG A 318 20.43 12.20 9.39
CA ARG A 318 21.87 12.47 9.26
C ARG A 318 22.75 11.64 10.22
N HIS A 319 22.21 11.13 11.31
CA HIS A 319 22.97 10.43 12.35
C HIS A 319 22.37 9.09 12.80
N MET A 320 21.18 8.76 12.33
CA MET A 320 20.55 7.47 12.60
C MET A 320 20.52 6.57 11.37
N CYS A 321 20.40 5.25 11.62
CA CYS A 321 20.08 4.29 10.57
C CYS A 321 18.71 4.60 9.98
N VAL A 322 18.63 4.67 8.64
CA VAL A 322 17.37 4.79 7.89
C VAL A 322 17.31 3.68 6.84
N THR A 323 16.15 3.04 6.71
CA THR A 323 15.90 1.98 5.72
C THR A 323 14.53 2.18 5.07
N PRO A 324 14.37 1.92 3.77
CA PRO A 324 13.06 1.99 3.15
C PRO A 324 12.16 0.82 3.53
N LEU A 325 10.87 1.08 3.67
CA LEU A 325 9.82 0.09 3.46
C LEU A 325 9.58 -0.10 1.96
N PRO A 326 8.91 -1.18 1.51
CA PRO A 326 8.40 -1.26 0.15
C PRO A 326 7.57 -0.01 -0.16
N TYR A 327 7.69 0.55 -1.38
CA TYR A 327 6.96 1.76 -1.77
C TYR A 327 5.46 1.59 -1.52
N ALA A 328 4.85 2.51 -0.77
CA ALA A 328 3.45 2.46 -0.34
C ALA A 328 3.09 1.13 0.39
N GLN A 329 4.08 0.43 0.96
CA GLN A 329 3.89 -0.89 1.57
C GLN A 329 3.24 -1.89 0.59
N ALA A 330 3.63 -1.81 -0.70
CA ALA A 330 3.04 -2.63 -1.76
C ALA A 330 3.19 -4.13 -1.48
N ASP A 331 2.14 -4.88 -1.71
CA ASP A 331 2.13 -6.34 -1.62
C ASP A 331 3.02 -6.95 -2.72
N LEU A 332 4.08 -7.68 -2.33
CA LEU A 332 5.03 -8.24 -3.28
C LEU A 332 4.39 -9.27 -4.22
N ASP A 333 3.40 -10.03 -3.75
CA ASP A 333 2.70 -11.00 -4.58
C ASP A 333 1.92 -10.31 -5.69
N ALA A 334 1.20 -9.25 -5.34
CA ALA A 334 0.47 -8.44 -6.31
C ALA A 334 1.42 -7.71 -7.28
N VAL A 335 2.58 -7.21 -6.80
CA VAL A 335 3.61 -6.60 -7.67
C VAL A 335 4.19 -7.64 -8.65
N ALA A 336 4.44 -8.87 -8.19
CA ALA A 336 4.90 -9.96 -9.05
C ALA A 336 3.88 -10.26 -10.17
N GLN A 337 2.59 -10.28 -9.84
CA GLN A 337 1.51 -10.52 -10.80
C GLN A 337 1.31 -9.39 -11.82
N MET A 338 1.70 -8.16 -11.51
CA MET A 338 1.71 -7.05 -12.48
C MET A 338 2.66 -7.30 -13.64
N ALA A 339 3.68 -8.14 -13.45
CA ALA A 339 4.68 -8.54 -14.43
C ALA A 339 5.35 -7.34 -15.15
N ASP A 340 5.68 -6.29 -14.38
CA ASP A 340 6.35 -5.08 -14.87
C ASP A 340 7.63 -4.82 -14.06
N ALA A 341 8.79 -4.91 -14.74
CA ALA A 341 10.10 -4.76 -14.11
C ALA A 341 10.33 -3.34 -13.55
N GLY A 342 9.75 -2.32 -14.16
CA GLY A 342 9.86 -0.93 -13.71
C GLY A 342 9.09 -0.71 -12.40
N LEU A 343 7.88 -1.27 -12.27
CA LEU A 343 7.11 -1.24 -11.01
C LEU A 343 7.82 -2.04 -9.93
N SER A 344 8.34 -3.23 -10.26
CA SER A 344 9.09 -4.07 -9.31
C SER A 344 10.32 -3.33 -8.77
N HIS A 345 11.08 -2.67 -9.66
CA HIS A 345 12.21 -1.83 -9.26
C HIS A 345 11.74 -0.68 -8.35
N GLN A 346 10.70 0.05 -8.74
CA GLN A 346 10.19 1.19 -7.97
C GLN A 346 9.66 0.79 -6.58
N ALA A 347 9.03 -0.39 -6.47
CA ALA A 347 8.53 -0.93 -5.22
C ALA A 347 9.65 -1.33 -4.24
N ILE A 348 10.76 -1.82 -4.74
CA ILE A 348 11.80 -2.50 -3.95
C ILE A 348 13.10 -1.69 -3.95
N SER A 349 13.93 -1.85 -4.96
CA SER A 349 15.29 -1.26 -5.00
C SER A 349 15.29 0.26 -5.18
N GLY A 350 14.35 0.80 -5.95
CA GLY A 350 14.17 2.25 -6.15
C GLY A 350 13.58 3.00 -4.95
N ALA A 351 13.02 2.29 -3.98
CA ALA A 351 12.49 2.86 -2.74
C ALA A 351 13.55 3.66 -1.97
N ALA A 352 14.79 3.15 -1.93
CA ALA A 352 15.92 3.83 -1.29
C ALA A 352 16.30 5.15 -1.99
N ASP A 353 16.19 5.23 -3.32
CA ASP A 353 16.52 6.45 -4.07
C ASP A 353 15.57 7.60 -3.72
N VAL A 354 14.30 7.28 -3.48
CA VAL A 354 13.29 8.26 -3.05
C VAL A 354 13.63 8.81 -1.65
N LEU A 355 14.01 7.94 -0.72
CA LEU A 355 14.44 8.35 0.62
C LEU A 355 15.66 9.27 0.55
N ASP A 356 16.70 8.82 -0.16
CA ASP A 356 17.97 9.54 -0.29
C ASP A 356 17.77 10.93 -0.91
N GLN A 357 16.93 11.01 -1.95
CA GLN A 357 16.62 12.27 -2.61
C GLN A 357 15.87 13.25 -1.71
N ILE A 358 14.87 12.79 -0.94
CA ILE A 358 14.01 13.67 -0.14
C ILE A 358 14.69 14.02 1.20
N LEU A 359 15.36 13.06 1.85
CA LEU A 359 15.98 13.25 3.15
C LEU A 359 17.42 13.77 3.09
N GLY A 360 18.09 13.66 1.94
CA GLY A 360 19.51 14.02 1.78
C GLY A 360 20.45 13.10 2.56
N THR A 361 20.15 11.80 2.59
CA THR A 361 20.89 10.77 3.33
C THR A 361 21.29 9.61 2.42
N ASN A 362 22.02 8.63 2.98
CA ASN A 362 22.28 7.35 2.34
C ASN A 362 21.57 6.26 3.12
N SER A 363 20.39 5.87 2.70
CA SER A 363 19.59 4.82 3.33
C SER A 363 20.18 3.43 3.09
N LEU A 364 19.84 2.47 3.96
CA LEU A 364 20.29 1.09 3.84
C LEU A 364 19.68 0.44 2.60
N ARG A 365 20.51 -0.15 1.76
CA ARG A 365 20.13 -0.78 0.49
C ARG A 365 20.21 -2.30 0.54
N GLY A 366 19.48 -2.96 -0.38
CA GLY A 366 19.46 -4.41 -0.48
C GLY A 366 18.82 -5.09 0.74
N THR A 367 17.86 -4.40 1.35
CA THR A 367 17.05 -4.91 2.46
C THR A 367 15.59 -4.63 2.16
N ILE A 368 14.71 -5.57 2.47
CA ILE A 368 13.27 -5.39 2.42
C ILE A 368 12.65 -5.80 3.75
N LEU A 369 11.68 -5.04 4.23
CA LEU A 369 11.01 -5.26 5.51
C LEU A 369 9.57 -5.69 5.27
N LEU A 370 9.21 -6.89 5.73
CA LEU A 370 7.86 -7.46 5.58
C LEU A 370 7.17 -7.48 6.96
N GLY A 371 6.78 -6.29 7.43
CA GLY A 371 6.21 -6.11 8.78
C GLY A 371 4.80 -6.65 8.98
N ASP A 372 4.03 -6.88 7.89
CA ASP A 372 2.66 -7.37 7.93
C ASP A 372 2.45 -8.67 7.14
N GLY A 373 3.37 -9.02 6.24
CA GLY A 373 3.27 -10.16 5.34
C GLY A 373 4.34 -11.21 5.53
N GLN A 374 4.06 -12.43 5.06
CA GLN A 374 5.03 -13.51 4.96
C GLN A 374 5.81 -13.39 3.64
N LEU A 375 6.99 -13.98 3.58
CA LEU A 375 7.76 -14.10 2.35
C LEU A 375 7.22 -15.27 1.53
N SER A 376 6.53 -14.97 0.43
CA SER A 376 5.97 -15.98 -0.47
C SER A 376 7.00 -16.45 -1.52
N ASN A 377 6.70 -17.58 -2.18
CA ASN A 377 7.49 -18.07 -3.31
C ASN A 377 7.54 -17.03 -4.45
N ALA A 378 6.41 -16.39 -4.79
CA ALA A 378 6.36 -15.33 -5.80
C ALA A 378 7.17 -14.09 -5.37
N GLY A 379 7.14 -13.73 -4.09
CA GLY A 379 7.98 -12.69 -3.52
C GLY A 379 9.47 -13.01 -3.59
N ILE A 380 9.88 -14.26 -3.33
CA ILE A 380 11.27 -14.71 -3.48
C ILE A 380 11.74 -14.56 -4.93
N ASP A 381 10.95 -14.99 -5.90
CA ASP A 381 11.27 -14.88 -7.33
C ASP A 381 11.40 -13.41 -7.75
N LEU A 382 10.47 -12.58 -7.29
CA LEU A 382 10.50 -11.13 -7.54
C LEU A 382 11.76 -10.48 -6.99
N LEU A 383 12.13 -10.78 -5.74
CA LEU A 383 13.34 -10.26 -5.10
C LEU A 383 14.60 -10.77 -5.78
N THR A 384 14.63 -12.04 -6.21
CA THR A 384 15.73 -12.65 -6.93
C THR A 384 16.04 -11.88 -8.22
N ALA A 385 15.00 -11.43 -8.93
CA ALA A 385 15.14 -10.61 -10.13
C ALA A 385 15.68 -9.19 -9.85
N GLN A 386 15.53 -8.68 -8.62
CA GLN A 386 16.06 -7.37 -8.21
C GLN A 386 17.53 -7.42 -7.75
N GLY A 387 18.09 -8.60 -7.51
CA GLY A 387 19.47 -8.80 -7.09
C GLY A 387 19.65 -9.08 -5.59
N PRO A 388 20.88 -8.96 -5.06
CA PRO A 388 21.18 -9.37 -3.69
C PRO A 388 20.37 -8.64 -2.63
N THR A 389 19.45 -9.36 -1.97
CA THR A 389 18.51 -8.79 -1.00
C THR A 389 18.44 -9.62 0.29
N VAL A 390 18.36 -8.96 1.43
CA VAL A 390 17.99 -9.58 2.72
C VAL A 390 16.54 -9.19 3.04
N ALA A 391 15.67 -10.18 3.14
CA ALA A 391 14.28 -10.00 3.51
C ALA A 391 14.09 -10.22 5.01
N VAL A 392 13.78 -9.17 5.75
CA VAL A 392 13.36 -9.27 7.15
C VAL A 392 11.88 -9.64 7.14
N SER A 393 11.55 -10.86 7.53
CA SER A 393 10.21 -11.44 7.45
C SER A 393 9.87 -12.24 8.70
N PRO A 394 8.57 -12.44 9.02
CA PRO A 394 8.22 -13.34 10.11
C PRO A 394 8.66 -14.78 9.79
N LEU A 395 8.99 -15.56 10.81
CA LEU A 395 9.21 -16.98 10.65
C LEU A 395 7.91 -17.64 10.13
N PRO A 396 7.96 -18.47 9.06
CA PRO A 396 6.78 -19.08 8.51
C PRO A 396 6.03 -19.94 9.53
N SER A 397 4.68 -19.89 9.50
CA SER A 397 3.81 -20.68 10.37
C SER A 397 4.01 -22.19 10.14
N GLY A 398 4.01 -22.99 11.22
CA GLY A 398 4.23 -24.45 11.16
C GLY A 398 5.68 -24.88 11.39
N GLN A 399 6.64 -23.97 11.43
CA GLN A 399 8.02 -24.23 11.86
C GLN A 399 8.23 -23.94 13.36
N GLU A 400 7.17 -23.75 14.11
CA GLU A 400 7.16 -23.24 15.49
C GLU A 400 7.68 -24.23 16.55
N THR A 401 7.91 -25.47 16.21
CA THR A 401 8.34 -26.50 17.18
C THR A 401 9.76 -26.30 17.69
N LEU A 402 10.61 -25.60 16.95
CA LEU A 402 11.95 -25.13 17.39
C LEU A 402 12.20 -23.81 16.61
N PRO A 403 11.93 -22.64 17.19
CA PRO A 403 12.13 -21.38 16.51
C PRO A 403 13.63 -21.16 16.25
N ASP A 404 14.04 -21.47 15.03
CA ASP A 404 15.37 -21.18 14.53
C ASP A 404 15.30 -19.85 13.76
N PHE A 405 15.67 -18.76 14.46
CA PHE A 405 15.72 -17.42 13.87
C PHE A 405 17.03 -17.14 13.11
N ASN A 406 17.79 -18.20 12.75
CA ASN A 406 18.99 -18.02 11.93
C ASN A 406 18.62 -17.57 10.51
N PRO A 407 19.46 -16.72 9.87
CA PRO A 407 19.26 -16.35 8.48
C PRO A 407 19.27 -17.57 7.55
N ARG A 408 18.39 -17.58 6.55
CA ARG A 408 18.25 -18.68 5.59
C ARG A 408 18.44 -18.19 4.17
N ARG A 409 19.25 -18.88 3.40
CA ARG A 409 19.36 -18.63 1.96
C ARG A 409 18.14 -19.23 1.27
N VAL A 410 17.26 -18.40 0.67
CA VAL A 410 16.02 -18.83 0.03
C VAL A 410 16.11 -18.81 -1.50
N SER A 411 17.10 -18.13 -2.08
CA SER A 411 17.48 -18.23 -3.48
C SER A 411 18.98 -17.93 -3.63
N ASP A 412 19.47 -17.86 -4.88
CA ASP A 412 20.88 -17.52 -5.13
C ASP A 412 21.27 -16.12 -4.65
N THR A 413 20.33 -15.20 -4.61
CA THR A 413 20.56 -13.79 -4.28
C THR A 413 19.76 -13.31 -3.06
N VAL A 414 18.77 -14.09 -2.57
CA VAL A 414 17.89 -13.68 -1.49
C VAL A 414 18.17 -14.48 -0.21
N VAL A 415 18.32 -13.75 0.88
CA VAL A 415 18.45 -14.29 2.24
C VAL A 415 17.27 -13.83 3.07
N ALA A 416 16.56 -14.72 3.74
CA ALA A 416 15.57 -14.41 4.75
C ALA A 416 16.25 -14.22 6.11
N ALA A 417 15.98 -13.10 6.78
CA ALA A 417 16.35 -12.84 8.17
C ALA A 417 15.06 -12.85 9.01
N PRO A 418 14.72 -14.01 9.64
CA PRO A 418 13.45 -14.17 10.31
C PRO A 418 13.38 -13.41 11.63
N PHE A 419 12.20 -12.87 11.95
CA PHE A 419 11.82 -12.37 13.26
C PHE A 419 10.73 -13.22 13.91
N ASP A 420 10.56 -13.07 15.24
CA ASP A 420 9.54 -13.78 16.00
C ASP A 420 8.12 -13.24 15.69
N PRO A 421 7.23 -14.04 15.05
CA PRO A 421 5.89 -13.59 14.72
C PRO A 421 5.02 -13.29 15.95
N SER A 422 5.27 -13.94 17.09
CA SER A 422 4.53 -13.67 18.34
C SER A 422 4.88 -12.29 18.89
N VAL A 423 6.16 -11.92 18.84
CA VAL A 423 6.65 -10.61 19.25
C VAL A 423 6.16 -9.52 18.30
N GLY A 424 6.27 -9.73 16.99
CA GLY A 424 5.77 -8.79 16.00
C GLY A 424 4.26 -8.54 16.13
N ALA A 425 3.48 -9.59 16.39
CA ALA A 425 2.05 -9.48 16.60
C ALA A 425 1.69 -8.74 17.90
N ALA A 426 2.43 -8.95 18.99
CA ALA A 426 2.23 -8.21 20.24
C ALA A 426 2.54 -6.72 20.07
N LEU A 427 3.61 -6.38 19.37
CA LEU A 427 3.96 -4.99 19.04
C LEU A 427 2.91 -4.32 18.15
N SER A 428 2.35 -5.04 17.18
CA SER A 428 1.31 -4.51 16.28
C SER A 428 -0.05 -4.32 16.98
N ALA A 429 -0.26 -5.01 18.10
CA ALA A 429 -1.51 -4.95 18.87
C ALA A 429 -1.65 -3.69 19.74
N ILE A 430 -0.56 -2.92 19.98
CA ILE A 430 -0.63 -1.71 20.81
C ILE A 430 -1.11 -0.49 20.02
N GLY A 431 -1.54 0.53 20.74
CA GLY A 431 -1.98 1.80 20.16
C GLY A 431 -3.51 1.96 20.10
N ARG A 432 -3.94 3.02 19.40
CA ARG A 432 -5.35 3.40 19.28
C ARG A 432 -6.11 2.51 18.30
N THR A 433 -5.44 2.07 17.25
CA THR A 433 -5.95 1.15 16.21
C THR A 433 -5.14 -0.15 16.23
N PRO A 434 -5.45 -1.08 17.18
CA PRO A 434 -4.71 -2.33 17.29
C PRO A 434 -4.87 -3.18 16.05
N ALA A 435 -3.78 -3.71 15.53
CA ALA A 435 -3.76 -4.56 14.34
C ALA A 435 -3.29 -5.98 14.65
N THR A 436 -3.79 -6.93 13.87
CA THR A 436 -3.29 -8.29 13.84
C THR A 436 -2.67 -8.53 12.46
N PRO A 437 -1.34 -8.67 12.36
CA PRO A 437 -0.67 -8.91 11.09
C PRO A 437 -1.19 -10.13 10.34
N ASP A 438 -1.12 -10.11 9.01
CA ASP A 438 -1.65 -11.17 8.16
C ASP A 438 -0.94 -12.52 8.36
N TYR A 439 0.30 -12.51 8.82
CA TYR A 439 1.05 -13.74 9.13
C TYR A 439 0.55 -14.48 10.38
N VAL A 440 -0.32 -13.87 11.20
CA VAL A 440 -0.89 -14.55 12.36
C VAL A 440 -1.96 -15.54 11.89
N PRO A 441 -1.82 -16.85 12.18
CA PRO A 441 -2.82 -17.85 11.80
C PRO A 441 -4.21 -17.52 12.33
N ALA A 442 -5.26 -17.85 11.58
CA ALA A 442 -6.64 -17.53 11.95
C ALA A 442 -7.03 -18.12 13.32
N SER A 443 -6.48 -19.31 13.69
CA SER A 443 -6.70 -19.95 14.99
C SER A 443 -6.10 -19.19 16.17
N LEU A 444 -5.14 -18.28 15.92
CA LEU A 444 -4.45 -17.47 16.92
C LEU A 444 -4.86 -15.98 16.88
N ARG A 445 -5.84 -15.64 16.05
CA ARG A 445 -6.41 -14.28 16.01
C ARG A 445 -7.49 -14.13 17.07
N PHE A 446 -7.45 -13.04 17.81
CA PHE A 446 -8.46 -12.67 18.79
C PHE A 446 -8.87 -11.21 18.62
N ALA A 447 -10.01 -10.86 19.22
CA ALA A 447 -10.59 -9.53 19.10
C ALA A 447 -9.85 -8.53 20.02
N LEU A 448 -8.77 -7.93 19.52
CA LEU A 448 -7.91 -6.98 20.23
C LEU A 448 -8.67 -5.79 20.85
N GLN A 449 -9.81 -5.42 20.26
CA GLN A 449 -10.66 -4.34 20.76
C GLN A 449 -11.34 -4.67 22.11
N HIS A 450 -11.33 -5.93 22.54
CA HIS A 450 -11.86 -6.33 23.84
C HIS A 450 -10.86 -6.10 24.97
N ASP A 451 -9.56 -6.04 24.66
CA ASP A 451 -8.51 -5.78 25.65
C ASP A 451 -8.27 -4.30 25.82
N SER A 452 -7.89 -3.90 27.06
CA SER A 452 -7.50 -2.53 27.32
C SER A 452 -6.16 -2.19 26.65
N ARG A 453 -5.95 -0.89 26.38
CA ARG A 453 -4.65 -0.42 25.84
C ARG A 453 -3.48 -0.78 26.76
N VAL A 454 -3.71 -0.76 28.08
CA VAL A 454 -2.69 -1.11 29.08
C VAL A 454 -2.37 -2.59 29.04
N ALA A 455 -3.36 -3.47 28.91
CA ALA A 455 -3.13 -4.91 28.77
C ALA A 455 -2.29 -5.21 27.52
N ARG A 456 -2.66 -4.64 26.36
CA ARG A 456 -1.90 -4.82 25.11
C ARG A 456 -0.48 -4.25 25.20
N MET A 457 -0.28 -3.12 25.89
CA MET A 457 1.06 -2.58 26.14
C MET A 457 1.89 -3.55 26.99
N GLN A 458 1.31 -4.12 28.05
CA GLN A 458 2.00 -5.12 28.88
C GLN A 458 2.39 -6.38 28.07
N ASP A 459 1.51 -6.81 27.16
CA ASP A 459 1.82 -7.92 26.25
C ASP A 459 3.02 -7.62 25.36
N ALA A 460 3.09 -6.42 24.82
CA ALA A 460 4.22 -5.98 23.99
C ALA A 460 5.51 -5.89 24.81
N LEU A 461 5.47 -5.30 26.02
CA LEU A 461 6.64 -5.22 26.92
C LEU A 461 7.14 -6.60 27.32
N GLY A 462 6.23 -7.52 27.64
CA GLY A 462 6.57 -8.91 27.94
C GLY A 462 7.19 -9.62 26.72
N ALA A 463 6.59 -9.45 25.55
CA ALA A 463 7.08 -10.04 24.31
C ALA A 463 8.47 -9.52 23.92
N MET A 464 8.77 -8.24 24.12
CA MET A 464 10.11 -7.67 23.90
C MET A 464 11.16 -8.24 24.83
N ALA A 465 10.79 -8.53 26.08
CA ALA A 465 11.72 -8.99 27.12
C ALA A 465 11.97 -10.51 27.13
N TRP A 466 11.05 -11.32 26.55
CA TRP A 466 11.07 -12.78 26.76
C TRP A 466 12.34 -13.48 26.33
N GLN A 467 12.90 -13.12 25.17
CA GLN A 467 14.16 -13.73 24.69
C GLN A 467 15.35 -13.31 25.54
N ALA A 468 15.39 -12.05 25.99
CA ALA A 468 16.42 -11.54 26.87
C ALA A 468 16.44 -12.27 28.22
N LEU A 469 15.26 -12.63 28.73
CA LEU A 469 15.06 -13.35 29.99
C LEU A 469 15.17 -14.88 29.87
N ASN A 470 15.40 -15.42 28.67
CA ASN A 470 15.59 -16.86 28.42
C ASN A 470 16.97 -17.13 27.83
N PRO A 471 18.06 -17.09 28.62
CA PRO A 471 19.44 -17.20 28.12
C PRO A 471 19.77 -18.55 27.48
N ALA A 472 18.97 -19.59 27.72
CA ALA A 472 19.11 -20.90 27.09
C ALA A 472 18.70 -20.92 25.62
N GLN A 473 17.87 -19.96 25.16
CA GLN A 473 17.41 -19.87 23.78
C GLN A 473 18.51 -19.41 22.83
N ALA A 474 18.54 -19.97 21.64
CA ALA A 474 19.41 -19.58 20.53
C ALA A 474 18.54 -19.38 19.26
N PRO A 475 18.92 -18.50 18.32
CA PRO A 475 20.07 -17.58 18.38
C PRO A 475 19.85 -16.44 19.38
N ARG A 476 20.96 -15.81 19.81
CA ARG A 476 20.92 -14.66 20.74
C ARG A 476 20.81 -13.32 20.00
N GLN A 477 19.91 -13.25 19.01
CA GLN A 477 19.60 -12.04 18.26
C GLN A 477 18.10 -11.95 18.06
N THR A 478 17.55 -10.75 18.20
CA THR A 478 16.14 -10.49 17.96
C THR A 478 15.95 -9.20 17.15
N ILE A 479 15.07 -9.25 16.18
CA ILE A 479 14.60 -8.10 15.39
C ILE A 479 13.19 -7.82 15.82
N LEU A 480 12.93 -6.61 16.30
CA LEU A 480 11.62 -6.13 16.68
C LEU A 480 11.05 -5.33 15.49
N LEU A 481 10.08 -5.88 14.80
CA LEU A 481 9.43 -5.24 13.64
C LEU A 481 7.91 -5.22 13.86
N PRO A 482 7.33 -4.07 14.26
CA PRO A 482 5.88 -3.89 14.32
C PRO A 482 5.28 -3.65 12.93
N GLU A 483 3.95 -3.58 12.86
CA GLU A 483 3.22 -3.11 11.70
C GLU A 483 3.68 -1.70 11.29
N ALA A 484 3.71 -1.45 9.97
CA ALA A 484 4.23 -0.19 9.42
C ALA A 484 3.40 1.04 9.80
N THR A 485 2.07 0.91 9.92
CA THR A 485 1.16 2.01 10.26
C THR A 485 0.89 2.18 11.76
N TRP A 486 1.86 1.84 12.58
CA TRP A 486 1.79 1.84 14.04
C TRP A 486 1.15 3.12 14.62
N ASP A 487 0.06 2.99 15.39
CA ASP A 487 -0.73 4.13 15.87
C ASP A 487 -0.56 4.35 17.39
N LEU A 488 0.67 4.65 17.79
CA LEU A 488 1.01 4.93 19.19
C LEU A 488 0.69 6.38 19.58
N SER A 489 0.29 6.55 20.83
CA SER A 489 0.41 7.85 21.51
C SER A 489 1.86 8.11 21.92
N ASP A 490 2.20 9.39 22.22
CA ASP A 490 3.53 9.76 22.72
C ASP A 490 3.94 8.94 23.96
N GLY A 491 3.02 8.70 24.90
CA GLY A 491 3.28 7.88 26.09
C GLY A 491 3.61 6.42 25.75
N GLU A 492 2.87 5.81 24.84
CA GLU A 492 3.13 4.42 24.41
C GLU A 492 4.45 4.31 23.65
N ALA A 493 4.74 5.26 22.75
CA ALA A 493 6.00 5.31 22.02
C ALA A 493 7.20 5.43 22.97
N ARG A 494 7.11 6.32 23.96
CA ARG A 494 8.12 6.47 25.02
C ARG A 494 8.27 5.21 25.87
N SER A 495 7.17 4.51 26.20
CA SER A 495 7.21 3.27 26.99
C SER A 495 8.00 2.17 26.25
N ILE A 496 7.81 2.00 24.95
CA ILE A 496 8.56 1.03 24.14
C ILE A 496 10.06 1.39 24.09
N LEU A 497 10.40 2.65 23.85
CA LEU A 497 11.80 3.11 23.81
C LEU A 497 12.47 3.00 25.19
N SER A 498 11.74 3.32 26.25
CA SER A 498 12.21 3.18 27.63
C SER A 498 12.43 1.70 28.01
N ALA A 499 11.54 0.80 27.63
CA ALA A 499 11.72 -0.64 27.86
C ALA A 499 12.94 -1.17 27.10
N THR A 500 13.14 -0.75 25.83
CA THR A 500 14.33 -1.07 25.05
C THR A 500 15.60 -0.59 25.78
N SER A 501 15.63 0.66 26.22
CA SER A 501 16.73 1.24 26.98
C SER A 501 16.98 0.49 28.29
N THR A 502 15.93 0.08 29.01
CA THR A 502 16.02 -0.69 30.24
C THR A 502 16.70 -2.05 30.01
N LEU A 503 16.34 -2.78 28.96
CA LEU A 503 16.99 -4.04 28.60
C LEU A 503 18.50 -3.88 28.29
N LEU A 504 18.87 -2.77 27.61
CA LEU A 504 20.26 -2.43 27.31
C LEU A 504 21.03 -2.09 28.61
N HIS A 505 20.51 -1.21 29.44
CA HIS A 505 21.16 -0.80 30.69
C HIS A 505 21.25 -1.92 31.73
N ALA A 506 20.29 -2.86 31.73
CA ALA A 506 20.34 -4.04 32.58
C ALA A 506 21.37 -5.09 32.11
N GLY A 507 22.02 -4.89 30.96
CA GLY A 507 22.96 -5.86 30.37
C GLY A 507 22.27 -7.11 29.80
N LEU A 508 20.95 -7.12 29.71
CA LEU A 508 20.15 -8.20 29.11
C LEU A 508 20.18 -8.18 27.59
N ALA A 509 20.38 -7.01 27.03
CA ALA A 509 20.51 -6.80 25.59
C ALA A 509 21.76 -5.98 25.26
N ILE A 510 22.27 -6.13 24.03
CA ILE A 510 23.31 -5.30 23.43
C ILE A 510 22.83 -4.70 22.12
N PRO A 511 23.26 -3.48 21.76
CA PRO A 511 22.89 -2.87 20.50
C PRO A 511 23.35 -3.72 19.31
N ARG A 512 22.45 -3.98 18.37
CA ARG A 512 22.76 -4.61 17.07
C ARG A 512 22.25 -3.72 15.94
N PRO A 513 23.10 -2.85 15.37
CA PRO A 513 22.72 -2.02 14.25
C PRO A 513 22.24 -2.86 13.06
N LEU A 514 21.10 -2.49 12.45
CA LEU A 514 20.53 -3.22 11.31
C LEU A 514 21.55 -3.47 10.18
N PRO A 515 22.43 -2.52 9.78
CA PRO A 515 23.44 -2.78 8.75
C PRO A 515 24.38 -3.95 9.08
N ALA A 516 24.74 -4.12 10.36
CA ALA A 516 25.57 -5.25 10.81
C ALA A 516 24.79 -6.57 10.72
N VAL A 517 23.53 -6.58 11.16
CA VAL A 517 22.65 -7.76 11.07
C VAL A 517 22.49 -8.21 9.62
N ILE A 518 22.26 -7.27 8.68
CA ILE A 518 22.12 -7.57 7.26
C ILE A 518 23.44 -8.09 6.66
N GLY A 519 24.58 -7.49 7.02
CA GLY A 519 25.89 -7.93 6.57
C GLY A 519 26.23 -9.36 7.01
N GLU A 520 25.95 -9.68 8.27
CA GLU A 520 26.15 -11.02 8.84
C GLU A 520 25.19 -12.04 8.23
N ALA A 521 23.90 -11.70 8.11
CA ALA A 521 22.90 -12.58 7.49
C ALA A 521 23.34 -13.01 6.08
N ARG A 522 23.90 -12.08 5.29
CA ARG A 522 24.46 -12.41 3.97
C ARG A 522 25.66 -13.36 4.05
N ALA A 523 26.58 -13.10 4.97
CA ALA A 523 27.79 -13.90 5.13
C ALA A 523 27.45 -15.33 5.59
N ASP A 524 26.60 -15.45 6.61
CA ASP A 524 26.24 -16.74 7.20
C ASP A 524 25.43 -17.60 6.23
N ALA A 525 24.51 -17.00 5.50
CA ALA A 525 23.66 -17.72 4.56
C ALA A 525 24.41 -18.21 3.31
N GLN A 526 25.51 -17.56 2.89
CA GLN A 526 26.30 -18.00 1.73
C GLN A 526 26.87 -19.41 1.89
N ALA A 527 27.14 -19.86 3.12
CA ALA A 527 27.67 -21.19 3.42
C ALA A 527 26.57 -22.27 3.42
N ASN A 528 25.29 -21.90 3.41
CA ASN A 528 24.17 -22.81 3.55
C ASN A 528 23.52 -23.14 2.18
N PRO A 529 22.96 -24.36 2.03
CA PRO A 529 22.17 -24.69 0.85
C PRO A 529 20.91 -23.81 0.79
N VAL A 530 20.34 -23.68 -0.42
CA VAL A 530 19.08 -22.95 -0.62
C VAL A 530 17.93 -23.71 0.08
N ASP A 531 17.21 -23.02 0.96
CA ASP A 531 16.03 -23.55 1.64
C ASP A 531 14.77 -23.25 0.79
N THR A 532 14.36 -24.23 -0.01
CA THR A 532 13.17 -24.15 -0.87
C THR A 532 11.85 -24.31 -0.12
N THR A 533 11.90 -24.58 1.19
CA THR A 533 10.70 -24.79 2.01
C THR A 533 10.29 -23.56 2.82
N TYR A 534 11.08 -22.48 2.74
CA TYR A 534 10.82 -21.27 3.50
C TYR A 534 9.66 -20.44 2.98
N GLY A 535 9.52 -20.35 1.64
CA GLY A 535 8.46 -19.56 1.02
C GLY A 535 7.07 -20.16 1.24
N VAL A 536 6.10 -19.30 1.50
CA VAL A 536 4.68 -19.66 1.62
C VAL A 536 3.92 -19.41 0.31
N ASP A 537 2.71 -19.94 0.20
CA ASP A 537 1.81 -19.59 -0.91
C ASP A 537 1.38 -18.12 -0.81
N PRO A 538 1.13 -17.45 -1.96
CA PRO A 538 0.66 -16.06 -1.97
C PRO A 538 -0.63 -15.85 -1.20
N SER A 539 -0.76 -14.70 -0.54
CA SER A 539 -1.92 -14.40 0.32
C SER A 539 -3.25 -14.26 -0.42
N GLY A 540 -3.22 -13.95 -1.75
CA GLY A 540 -4.41 -13.74 -2.57
C GLY A 540 -5.31 -12.57 -2.13
N ALA A 541 -4.78 -11.62 -1.35
CA ALA A 541 -5.53 -10.49 -0.80
C ALA A 541 -6.04 -9.52 -1.87
N VAL A 542 -5.40 -9.48 -3.03
CA VAL A 542 -5.85 -8.78 -4.24
C VAL A 542 -6.03 -9.82 -5.34
N HIS A 543 -7.15 -9.79 -6.05
CA HIS A 543 -7.39 -10.74 -7.13
C HIS A 543 -6.40 -10.58 -8.28
N ASP A 544 -5.93 -11.69 -8.83
CA ASP A 544 -4.92 -11.73 -9.91
C ASP A 544 -5.25 -10.84 -11.10
N TRP A 545 -6.54 -10.81 -11.53
CA TRP A 545 -6.97 -10.00 -12.66
C TRP A 545 -6.87 -8.49 -12.39
N VAL A 546 -6.95 -8.06 -11.12
CA VAL A 546 -6.75 -6.64 -10.73
C VAL A 546 -5.28 -6.28 -10.88
N SER A 547 -4.39 -7.10 -10.32
CA SER A 547 -2.94 -6.90 -10.41
C SER A 547 -2.47 -6.94 -11.86
N GLN A 548 -2.92 -7.91 -12.67
CA GLN A 548 -2.64 -7.98 -14.10
C GLN A 548 -3.17 -6.75 -14.85
N GLY A 549 -4.40 -6.31 -14.53
CA GLY A 549 -4.99 -5.11 -15.11
C GLY A 549 -4.21 -3.83 -14.82
N LEU A 550 -3.67 -3.68 -13.59
CA LEU A 550 -2.75 -2.60 -13.24
C LEU A 550 -1.48 -2.67 -14.10
N GLY A 551 -0.86 -3.84 -14.22
CA GLY A 551 0.31 -4.05 -15.05
C GLY A 551 0.06 -3.71 -16.53
N ASP A 552 -1.10 -4.09 -17.09
CA ASP A 552 -1.47 -3.77 -18.47
C ASP A 552 -1.57 -2.26 -18.70
N GLU A 553 -2.24 -1.53 -17.82
CA GLU A 553 -2.35 -0.07 -17.96
C GLU A 553 -0.98 0.62 -17.81
N ILE A 554 -0.10 0.12 -16.95
CA ILE A 554 1.24 0.68 -16.81
C ILE A 554 2.11 0.38 -18.03
N ARG A 555 2.00 -0.80 -18.65
CA ARG A 555 2.69 -1.10 -19.93
C ARG A 555 2.22 -0.17 -21.06
N ARG A 556 0.92 0.11 -21.16
CA ARG A 556 0.39 1.13 -22.09
C ARG A 556 0.97 2.50 -21.80
N LEU A 557 1.03 2.88 -20.52
CA LEU A 557 1.60 4.17 -20.09
C LEU A 557 3.09 4.29 -20.40
N TRP A 558 3.87 3.21 -20.34
CA TRP A 558 5.28 3.21 -20.74
C TRP A 558 5.44 3.56 -22.23
N GLY A 559 4.60 2.98 -23.10
CA GLY A 559 4.62 3.31 -24.55
C GLY A 559 4.28 4.78 -24.81
N LEU A 560 3.32 5.35 -24.09
CA LEU A 560 3.04 6.79 -24.17
C LEU A 560 4.24 7.60 -23.64
N THR A 561 4.80 7.23 -22.47
CA THR A 561 5.93 7.93 -21.86
C THR A 561 7.14 8.01 -22.78
N ALA A 562 7.43 6.95 -23.53
CA ALA A 562 8.53 6.89 -24.48
C ALA A 562 8.36 7.87 -25.67
N ALA A 563 7.13 8.21 -26.01
CA ALA A 563 6.82 9.20 -27.03
C ALA A 563 6.88 10.65 -26.54
N LEU A 564 6.74 10.90 -25.21
CA LEU A 564 6.79 12.21 -24.61
C LEU A 564 8.22 12.76 -24.59
N THR A 565 8.36 14.10 -24.79
CA THR A 565 9.65 14.79 -24.73
C THR A 565 9.64 15.85 -23.61
N VAL A 566 10.72 16.57 -23.45
CA VAL A 566 10.86 17.63 -22.42
C VAL A 566 10.20 18.91 -22.90
N ASP A 567 9.32 19.48 -22.12
CA ASP A 567 8.83 20.84 -22.40
C ASP A 567 9.93 21.88 -22.09
N ALA A 568 10.40 22.56 -23.11
CA ALA A 568 11.51 23.50 -23.00
C ALA A 568 11.20 24.73 -22.11
N ARG A 569 9.92 25.03 -21.90
CA ARG A 569 9.45 26.20 -21.12
C ARG A 569 9.36 25.89 -19.63
N THR A 570 8.89 24.69 -19.27
CA THR A 570 8.66 24.30 -17.88
C THR A 570 9.74 23.35 -17.35
N GLY A 571 10.51 22.72 -18.22
CA GLY A 571 11.45 21.65 -17.88
C GLY A 571 10.78 20.32 -17.52
N LEU A 572 9.45 20.22 -17.63
CA LEU A 572 8.70 19.00 -17.32
C LEU A 572 9.03 17.89 -18.31
N THR A 573 9.45 16.73 -17.80
CA THR A 573 9.73 15.53 -18.61
C THR A 573 8.50 14.63 -18.68
N GLY A 574 8.41 13.81 -19.74
CA GLY A 574 7.37 12.78 -19.86
C GLY A 574 7.38 11.80 -18.66
N ALA A 575 8.57 11.46 -18.17
CA ALA A 575 8.72 10.61 -16.99
C ALA A 575 8.15 11.26 -15.72
N GLN A 576 8.46 12.52 -15.46
CA GLN A 576 7.91 13.27 -14.31
C GLN A 576 6.37 13.40 -14.41
N TYR A 577 5.86 13.55 -15.63
CA TYR A 577 4.44 13.66 -15.88
C TYR A 577 3.69 12.33 -15.61
N THR A 578 4.25 11.20 -16.00
CA THR A 578 3.58 9.88 -15.92
C THR A 578 3.93 9.09 -14.64
N ASN A 579 5.04 9.40 -13.95
CA ASN A 579 5.49 8.64 -12.77
C ASN A 579 4.45 8.54 -11.64
N PRO A 580 3.66 9.59 -11.30
CA PRO A 580 2.65 9.48 -10.25
C PRO A 580 1.59 8.41 -10.53
N LEU A 581 1.26 8.14 -11.79
CA LEU A 581 0.32 7.05 -12.16
C LEU A 581 0.94 5.66 -11.96
N ARG A 582 2.25 5.51 -12.17
CA ARG A 582 2.98 4.26 -11.84
C ARG A 582 3.02 4.04 -10.33
N GLN A 583 3.32 5.08 -9.57
CA GLN A 583 3.26 5.05 -8.11
C GLN A 583 1.84 4.72 -7.60
N ASP A 584 0.81 5.18 -8.31
CA ASP A 584 -0.57 4.91 -7.95
C ASP A 584 -0.95 3.43 -8.15
N ALA A 585 -0.35 2.74 -9.11
CA ALA A 585 -0.48 1.28 -9.23
C ALA A 585 0.12 0.54 -8.02
N LEU A 586 1.23 1.02 -7.46
CA LEU A 586 1.80 0.47 -6.22
C LEU A 586 0.92 0.79 -5.00
N ARG A 587 0.35 2.00 -4.92
CA ARG A 587 -0.63 2.37 -3.88
C ARG A 587 -1.89 1.52 -3.93
N ALA A 588 -2.28 1.07 -5.13
CA ALA A 588 -3.46 0.22 -5.30
C ALA A 588 -3.34 -1.13 -4.58
N VAL A 589 -2.12 -1.65 -4.43
CA VAL A 589 -1.85 -2.94 -3.78
C VAL A 589 -1.18 -2.78 -2.41
N SER A 590 -1.42 -1.66 -1.74
CA SER A 590 -0.86 -1.38 -0.42
C SER A 590 -1.42 -2.31 0.66
N ARG A 591 -0.53 -2.89 1.46
CA ARG A 591 -0.89 -3.72 2.63
C ARG A 591 -1.40 -2.90 3.82
N SER A 592 -1.20 -1.57 3.82
CA SER A 592 -1.74 -0.67 4.85
C SER A 592 -3.27 -0.54 4.82
N VAL A 593 -3.92 -1.00 3.75
CA VAL A 593 -5.38 -1.14 3.67
C VAL A 593 -5.78 -2.44 4.38
N PRO A 594 -6.83 -2.46 5.22
CA PRO A 594 -7.32 -3.68 5.86
C PRO A 594 -7.59 -4.81 4.85
N GLN A 595 -7.27 -6.04 5.22
CA GLN A 595 -7.28 -7.20 4.32
C GLN A 595 -8.62 -7.39 3.59
N ASP A 596 -9.73 -7.18 4.30
CA ASP A 596 -11.09 -7.29 3.79
C ASP A 596 -11.49 -6.18 2.79
N ALA A 597 -10.76 -5.06 2.77
CA ALA A 597 -11.01 -3.92 1.89
C ALA A 597 -9.96 -3.80 0.77
N ARG A 598 -8.88 -4.59 0.75
CA ARG A 598 -7.75 -4.43 -0.20
C ARG A 598 -8.18 -4.58 -1.64
N ASP A 599 -8.95 -5.62 -1.95
CA ASP A 599 -9.36 -5.89 -3.32
C ASP A 599 -10.31 -4.81 -3.88
N ASP A 600 -11.25 -4.33 -3.07
CA ASP A 600 -12.15 -3.24 -3.45
C ASP A 600 -11.38 -1.94 -3.70
N SER A 601 -10.48 -1.58 -2.80
CA SER A 601 -9.61 -0.40 -2.95
C SER A 601 -8.72 -0.50 -4.20
N ALA A 602 -8.16 -1.69 -4.47
CA ALA A 602 -7.35 -1.93 -5.67
C ALA A 602 -8.16 -1.76 -6.96
N ARG A 603 -9.39 -2.28 -6.99
CA ARG A 603 -10.31 -2.13 -8.14
C ARG A 603 -10.69 -0.67 -8.40
N GLU A 604 -10.97 0.09 -7.36
CA GLU A 604 -11.29 1.52 -7.48
C GLU A 604 -10.11 2.31 -8.07
N ARG A 605 -8.88 2.06 -7.57
CA ARG A 605 -7.67 2.69 -8.11
C ARG A 605 -7.38 2.27 -9.54
N LEU A 606 -7.52 0.97 -9.87
CA LEU A 606 -7.40 0.49 -11.26
C LEU A 606 -8.38 1.21 -12.20
N ALA A 607 -9.63 1.37 -11.77
CA ALA A 607 -10.63 2.09 -12.57
C ALA A 607 -10.26 3.57 -12.77
N ALA A 608 -9.68 4.22 -11.77
CA ALA A 608 -9.20 5.60 -11.88
C ALA A 608 -7.99 5.71 -12.82
N ILE A 609 -6.98 4.84 -12.66
CA ILE A 609 -5.80 4.78 -13.53
C ILE A 609 -6.24 4.55 -14.98
N ARG A 610 -7.12 3.58 -15.24
CA ARG A 610 -7.63 3.24 -16.57
C ARG A 610 -8.31 4.42 -17.25
N ARG A 611 -9.15 5.17 -16.53
CA ARG A 611 -9.78 6.39 -17.05
C ARG A 611 -8.71 7.41 -17.42
N THR A 612 -7.81 7.74 -16.52
CA THR A 612 -6.78 8.74 -16.78
C THR A 612 -5.85 8.33 -17.92
N VAL A 613 -5.39 7.09 -17.98
CA VAL A 613 -4.57 6.59 -19.10
C VAL A 613 -5.34 6.73 -20.41
N GLY A 614 -6.63 6.37 -20.44
CA GLY A 614 -7.50 6.58 -21.60
C GLY A 614 -7.58 8.05 -22.00
N ASP A 615 -7.78 8.94 -21.05
CA ASP A 615 -7.84 10.41 -21.31
C ASP A 615 -6.50 10.94 -21.86
N LEU A 616 -5.36 10.46 -21.35
CA LEU A 616 -4.05 10.85 -21.86
C LEU A 616 -3.84 10.44 -23.32
N PHE A 617 -4.27 9.23 -23.70
CA PHE A 617 -4.21 8.77 -25.09
C PHE A 617 -5.16 9.59 -25.99
N ASN A 618 -6.31 10.01 -25.48
CA ASN A 618 -7.31 10.80 -26.21
C ASN A 618 -6.98 12.30 -26.25
N ALA A 619 -6.04 12.76 -25.42
CA ALA A 619 -5.59 14.17 -25.38
C ALA A 619 -4.81 14.58 -26.63
N VAL A 620 -4.36 13.62 -27.45
CA VAL A 620 -3.59 13.86 -28.68
C VAL A 620 -4.40 13.42 -29.87
N THR A 621 -4.87 14.36 -30.68
CA THR A 621 -5.85 14.08 -31.73
C THR A 621 -5.57 14.88 -33.00
N VAL A 622 -6.16 14.43 -34.12
CA VAL A 622 -6.30 15.23 -35.34
C VAL A 622 -7.59 16.07 -35.21
N VAL A 623 -7.47 17.36 -35.44
CA VAL A 623 -8.64 18.24 -35.41
C VAL A 623 -9.51 18.01 -36.63
N ASN A 624 -10.78 17.64 -36.43
CA ASN A 624 -11.75 17.50 -37.51
C ASN A 624 -12.25 18.90 -37.93
N PRO A 625 -12.02 19.33 -39.19
CA PRO A 625 -12.42 20.67 -39.62
C PRO A 625 -13.96 20.84 -39.80
N GLY A 626 -14.72 19.74 -39.67
CA GLY A 626 -16.20 19.77 -39.87
C GLY A 626 -16.66 20.01 -41.30
N GLY A 627 -15.76 20.09 -42.26
CA GLY A 627 -16.02 20.37 -43.66
C GLY A 627 -15.26 19.46 -44.62
N SER A 628 -15.36 19.74 -45.96
CA SER A 628 -14.59 19.03 -46.98
C SER A 628 -13.37 19.86 -47.42
N TYR A 629 -12.23 19.21 -47.56
CA TYR A 629 -11.06 19.79 -48.21
C TYR A 629 -11.21 19.74 -49.72
N THR A 630 -10.90 20.85 -50.41
CA THR A 630 -10.88 20.90 -51.86
C THR A 630 -9.42 20.97 -52.30
N LEU A 631 -8.91 19.94 -52.99
CA LEU A 631 -7.59 19.92 -53.59
C LEU A 631 -7.65 20.55 -55.00
N ALA A 632 -6.90 21.61 -55.18
CA ALA A 632 -6.93 22.38 -56.43
C ALA A 632 -6.16 21.70 -57.59
N THR A 633 -5.17 20.86 -57.28
CA THR A 633 -4.29 20.18 -58.25
C THR A 633 -4.04 18.72 -57.85
N GLU A 634 -3.51 17.92 -58.78
CA GLU A 634 -3.12 16.53 -58.55
C GLU A 634 -2.09 16.37 -57.41
N HIS A 635 -1.24 17.36 -57.16
CA HIS A 635 -0.20 17.37 -56.11
C HIS A 635 -0.45 18.53 -55.13
N SER A 636 -1.55 18.51 -54.40
CA SER A 636 -1.87 19.51 -53.40
C SER A 636 -1.60 18.98 -52.03
N PRO A 637 -0.94 19.69 -51.12
CA PRO A 637 -0.79 19.25 -49.73
C PRO A 637 -2.11 19.29 -49.00
N LEU A 638 -2.45 18.20 -48.26
CA LEU A 638 -3.58 18.13 -47.36
C LEU A 638 -3.20 18.83 -46.03
N PRO A 639 -3.80 19.98 -45.68
CA PRO A 639 -3.51 20.64 -44.43
C PRO A 639 -4.25 19.93 -43.28
N LEU A 640 -3.50 19.47 -42.30
CA LEU A 640 -4.02 18.87 -41.08
C LEU A 640 -3.63 19.73 -39.88
N VAL A 641 -4.43 19.73 -38.84
CA VAL A 641 -4.09 20.34 -37.57
C VAL A 641 -4.07 19.25 -36.50
N LEU A 642 -2.95 19.07 -35.88
CA LEU A 642 -2.77 18.14 -34.76
C LEU A 642 -2.95 18.93 -33.49
N ARG A 643 -3.61 18.33 -32.48
CA ARG A 643 -3.83 18.91 -31.17
C ARG A 643 -3.19 18.05 -30.10
N ASN A 644 -2.45 18.67 -29.20
CA ASN A 644 -1.88 18.06 -28.01
C ASN A 644 -2.36 18.84 -26.77
N GLU A 645 -3.22 18.22 -25.96
CA GLU A 645 -3.72 18.79 -24.70
C GLU A 645 -2.85 18.43 -23.50
N LEU A 646 -1.80 17.61 -23.70
CA LEU A 646 -0.84 17.29 -22.66
C LEU A 646 0.05 18.51 -22.35
N PRO A 647 0.54 18.66 -21.11
CA PRO A 647 1.46 19.75 -20.73
C PRO A 647 2.89 19.54 -21.21
N VAL A 648 3.17 18.45 -21.91
CA VAL A 648 4.48 18.07 -22.46
C VAL A 648 4.38 17.79 -23.96
N PRO A 649 5.43 18.06 -24.75
CA PRO A 649 5.45 17.70 -26.16
C PRO A 649 5.45 16.19 -26.37
N ILE A 650 4.89 15.76 -27.51
CA ILE A 650 4.81 14.35 -27.88
C ILE A 650 5.25 14.11 -29.31
N ARG A 651 6.00 13.04 -29.54
CA ARG A 651 6.37 12.56 -30.86
C ARG A 651 5.32 11.59 -31.37
N VAL A 652 4.83 11.83 -32.58
CA VAL A 652 3.77 11.03 -33.22
C VAL A 652 4.11 10.69 -34.66
N THR A 653 3.50 9.66 -35.20
CA THR A 653 3.44 9.32 -36.62
C THR A 653 2.00 9.43 -37.11
N LEU A 654 1.83 10.00 -38.33
CA LEU A 654 0.53 10.05 -38.99
C LEU A 654 0.39 8.87 -39.94
N ARG A 655 -0.77 8.21 -39.90
CA ARG A 655 -1.15 7.22 -40.91
C ARG A 655 -2.42 7.68 -41.62
N LEU A 656 -2.39 7.72 -42.93
CA LEU A 656 -3.52 8.05 -43.78
C LEU A 656 -3.95 6.81 -44.53
N GLU A 657 -5.17 6.35 -44.30
CA GLU A 657 -5.80 5.32 -45.12
C GLU A 657 -6.47 5.98 -46.32
N THR A 658 -5.80 5.92 -47.45
CA THR A 658 -6.24 6.56 -48.70
C THR A 658 -7.00 5.59 -49.57
N PRO A 659 -8.12 5.99 -50.21
CA PRO A 659 -8.85 5.19 -51.15
C PRO A 659 -8.09 5.03 -52.49
N ALA A 660 -8.54 4.10 -53.35
CA ALA A 660 -7.97 3.90 -54.66
C ALA A 660 -7.96 5.20 -55.47
N GLY A 661 -6.81 5.57 -56.04
CA GLY A 661 -6.59 6.80 -56.80
C GLY A 661 -6.08 7.98 -55.96
N MET A 662 -5.79 7.77 -54.71
CA MET A 662 -5.07 8.73 -53.88
C MET A 662 -3.89 8.06 -53.19
N SER A 663 -2.75 8.72 -53.15
CA SER A 663 -1.59 8.34 -52.34
C SER A 663 -1.17 9.50 -51.43
N ALA A 664 -0.67 9.16 -50.27
CA ALA A 664 -0.14 10.15 -49.31
C ALA A 664 1.32 9.81 -49.02
N THR A 665 2.17 10.84 -48.99
CA THR A 665 3.57 10.67 -48.60
C THR A 665 3.69 10.69 -47.09
N ASP A 666 4.41 9.73 -46.50
CA ASP A 666 4.73 9.70 -45.08
C ASP A 666 5.55 10.95 -44.72
N VAL A 667 5.06 11.71 -43.73
CA VAL A 667 5.71 12.91 -43.20
C VAL A 667 6.71 12.60 -42.09
N GLY A 668 6.87 11.32 -41.73
CA GLY A 668 7.75 10.87 -40.66
C GLY A 668 7.23 11.26 -39.26
N VAL A 669 8.14 11.16 -38.30
CA VAL A 669 7.83 11.49 -36.90
C VAL A 669 7.68 13.01 -36.73
N GLN A 670 6.55 13.45 -36.22
CA GLN A 670 6.25 14.85 -35.90
C GLN A 670 6.29 15.04 -34.39
N GLU A 671 6.89 16.14 -33.92
CA GLU A 671 6.83 16.54 -32.50
C GLU A 671 5.75 17.60 -32.31
N ILE A 672 4.70 17.29 -31.55
CA ILE A 672 3.59 18.19 -31.27
C ILE A 672 3.82 18.86 -29.91
N PRO A 673 4.09 20.18 -29.85
CA PRO A 673 4.15 20.91 -28.61
C PRO A 673 2.75 20.95 -27.95
N PRO A 674 2.65 21.29 -26.66
CA PRO A 674 1.35 21.62 -26.06
C PRO A 674 0.58 22.64 -26.89
N GLY A 675 -0.65 22.32 -27.28
CA GLY A 675 -1.51 23.14 -28.13
C GLY A 675 -1.71 22.55 -29.52
N PHE A 676 -1.47 23.34 -30.59
CA PHE A 676 -1.79 22.98 -31.97
C PHE A 676 -0.55 22.98 -32.86
N LEU A 677 -0.44 21.99 -33.75
CA LEU A 677 0.59 21.92 -34.78
C LEU A 677 -0.07 21.76 -36.17
N PRO A 678 0.03 22.76 -37.09
CA PRO A 678 -0.38 22.59 -38.46
C PRO A 678 0.66 21.76 -39.23
N VAL A 679 0.20 20.68 -39.88
CA VAL A 679 1.03 19.79 -40.71
C VAL A 679 0.48 19.77 -42.13
N LYS A 680 1.35 19.84 -43.15
CA LYS A 680 0.99 19.71 -44.53
C LYS A 680 1.45 18.33 -45.04
N VAL A 681 0.51 17.43 -45.32
CA VAL A 681 0.79 16.10 -45.83
C VAL A 681 0.74 16.16 -47.37
N PRO A 682 1.86 15.90 -48.08
CA PRO A 682 1.83 15.82 -49.53
C PRO A 682 0.96 14.63 -49.97
N VAL A 683 -0.04 14.94 -50.82
CA VAL A 683 -0.90 13.91 -51.40
C VAL A 683 -0.92 14.02 -52.91
N GLU A 684 -1.04 12.88 -53.59
CA GLU A 684 -1.22 12.77 -55.02
C GLU A 684 -2.57 12.15 -55.31
N VAL A 685 -3.41 12.83 -56.13
CA VAL A 685 -4.78 12.39 -56.43
C VAL A 685 -4.98 12.36 -57.93
N ASN A 686 -5.26 11.15 -58.47
CA ASN A 686 -5.41 10.90 -59.89
C ASN A 686 -6.89 10.83 -60.34
N VAL A 687 -7.85 11.08 -59.48
CA VAL A 687 -9.28 11.01 -59.74
C VAL A 687 -9.99 12.29 -59.26
N SER A 688 -10.96 12.73 -60.02
CA SER A 688 -11.76 13.90 -59.71
C SER A 688 -13.10 13.46 -59.11
N GLN A 689 -13.10 13.18 -57.84
CA GLN A 689 -14.30 12.77 -57.10
C GLN A 689 -14.21 13.12 -55.60
N ARG A 690 -15.29 12.97 -54.91
CA ARG A 690 -15.29 13.09 -53.43
C ARG A 690 -14.82 11.77 -52.82
N MET A 691 -13.85 11.83 -51.96
CA MET A 691 -13.18 10.68 -51.31
C MET A 691 -13.18 10.86 -49.78
N ALA A 692 -13.24 9.75 -49.03
CA ALA A 692 -13.03 9.72 -47.62
C ALA A 692 -11.60 9.23 -47.33
N VAL A 693 -10.92 9.95 -46.44
CA VAL A 693 -9.56 9.60 -45.99
C VAL A 693 -9.63 9.47 -44.46
N ASP A 694 -9.30 8.30 -43.95
CA ASP A 694 -9.21 8.08 -42.52
C ASP A 694 -7.79 8.41 -42.03
N VAL A 695 -7.68 9.31 -41.05
CA VAL A 695 -6.39 9.77 -40.50
C VAL A 695 -6.31 9.28 -39.07
N THR A 696 -5.22 8.59 -38.74
CA THR A 696 -4.93 8.08 -37.41
C THR A 696 -3.57 8.60 -36.93
N LEU A 697 -3.48 8.87 -35.61
CA LEU A 697 -2.23 9.17 -34.95
C LEU A 697 -1.74 7.96 -34.18
N HIS A 698 -0.42 7.79 -34.16
CA HIS A 698 0.24 6.74 -33.39
C HIS A 698 1.48 7.30 -32.70
N THR A 699 1.88 6.67 -31.59
CA THR A 699 3.25 6.86 -31.08
C THR A 699 4.27 6.33 -32.10
N PRO A 700 5.55 6.66 -32.00
CA PRO A 700 6.58 6.07 -32.85
C PRO A 700 6.62 4.54 -32.80
N ASP A 701 6.25 3.95 -31.66
CA ASP A 701 6.18 2.50 -31.44
C ASP A 701 4.85 1.88 -31.91
N GLY A 702 3.95 2.67 -32.50
CA GLY A 702 2.73 2.21 -33.14
C GLY A 702 1.48 2.13 -32.25
N LEU A 703 1.49 2.64 -31.02
CA LEU A 703 0.29 2.72 -30.18
C LEU A 703 -0.66 3.79 -30.72
N PRO A 704 -1.97 3.51 -30.88
CA PRO A 704 -2.94 4.49 -31.37
C PRO A 704 -3.18 5.61 -30.38
N LEU A 705 -3.32 6.85 -30.87
CA LEU A 705 -3.60 8.08 -30.13
C LEU A 705 -4.87 8.72 -30.66
N GLY A 706 -5.79 9.06 -29.77
CA GLY A 706 -7.07 9.66 -30.11
C GLY A 706 -7.94 8.76 -31.00
N ASP A 707 -9.10 9.29 -31.39
CA ASP A 707 -10.01 8.61 -32.30
C ASP A 707 -9.59 8.83 -33.77
N PRO A 708 -9.81 7.84 -34.66
CA PRO A 708 -9.63 8.02 -36.10
C PRO A 708 -10.51 9.15 -36.64
N VAL A 709 -9.94 10.05 -37.43
CA VAL A 709 -10.70 11.17 -38.01
C VAL A 709 -10.93 10.92 -39.49
N ARG A 710 -12.19 10.84 -39.89
CA ARG A 710 -12.59 10.71 -41.29
C ARG A 710 -12.73 12.07 -41.92
N LEU A 711 -11.88 12.35 -42.93
CA LEU A 711 -11.89 13.59 -43.68
C LEU A 711 -12.56 13.38 -45.05
N SER A 712 -13.43 14.32 -45.45
CA SER A 712 -13.97 14.38 -46.81
C SER A 712 -13.04 15.25 -47.67
N VAL A 713 -12.48 14.65 -48.71
CA VAL A 713 -11.58 15.35 -49.66
C VAL A 713 -12.26 15.36 -51.02
N HIS A 714 -12.35 16.52 -51.63
CA HIS A 714 -12.85 16.70 -53.01
C HIS A 714 -11.68 17.12 -53.89
N SER A 715 -11.39 16.39 -54.95
CA SER A 715 -10.35 16.76 -55.90
C SER A 715 -10.96 17.34 -57.20
N ASN A 716 -10.45 18.50 -57.60
CA ASN A 716 -10.73 19.15 -58.86
C ASN A 716 -9.54 18.91 -59.87
N ALA A 717 -9.07 17.68 -59.97
CA ALA A 717 -7.97 17.32 -60.85
C ALA A 717 -8.33 17.44 -62.35
N TYR A 718 -8.83 18.60 -62.79
CA TYR A 718 -9.11 18.95 -64.17
C TYR A 718 -7.90 19.51 -64.92
N GLY A 719 -6.70 19.46 -64.35
CA GLY A 719 -5.51 20.08 -64.91
C GLY A 719 -5.19 19.63 -66.31
N LYS A 720 -5.18 18.34 -66.58
CA LYS A 720 -4.86 17.79 -67.93
C LYS A 720 -5.99 18.01 -68.93
N PRO A 721 -7.26 17.66 -68.65
CA PRO A 721 -8.33 17.96 -69.58
C PRO A 721 -8.51 19.47 -69.87
N LEU A 722 -8.43 20.33 -68.86
CA LEU A 722 -8.53 21.78 -69.02
C LEU A 722 -7.33 22.34 -69.83
N PHE A 723 -6.13 21.84 -69.60
CA PHE A 723 -4.93 22.21 -70.34
C PHE A 723 -5.05 21.81 -71.81
N PHE A 724 -5.52 20.60 -72.14
CA PHE A 724 -5.76 20.17 -73.50
C PHE A 724 -6.89 20.97 -74.15
N ILE A 725 -7.99 21.27 -73.42
CA ILE A 725 -9.06 22.12 -73.92
C ILE A 725 -8.54 23.51 -74.19
N THR A 726 -7.72 24.11 -73.29
CA THR A 726 -7.20 25.45 -73.45
C THR A 726 -6.19 25.52 -74.60
N ILE A 727 -5.29 24.55 -74.73
CA ILE A 727 -4.39 24.46 -75.87
C ILE A 727 -5.16 24.24 -77.17
N SER A 728 -6.13 23.35 -77.18
CA SER A 728 -6.99 23.11 -78.36
C SER A 728 -7.73 24.41 -78.74
N ALA A 729 -8.33 25.10 -77.78
CA ALA A 729 -9.00 26.37 -78.03
C ALA A 729 -8.01 27.47 -78.52
N ALA A 730 -6.82 27.56 -77.89
CA ALA A 730 -5.80 28.45 -78.35
C ALA A 730 -5.26 28.10 -79.74
N THR A 731 -5.09 26.83 -80.07
CA THR A 731 -4.66 26.36 -81.40
C THR A 731 -5.72 26.64 -82.46
N VAL A 732 -7.01 26.40 -82.15
CA VAL A 732 -8.15 26.77 -83.05
C VAL A 732 -8.21 28.29 -83.23
N LEU A 733 -8.07 29.08 -82.11
CA LEU A 733 -8.04 30.54 -82.24
C LEU A 733 -6.86 31.02 -83.07
N PHE A 734 -5.67 30.45 -82.85
CA PHE A 734 -4.48 30.75 -83.69
C PHE A 734 -4.70 30.36 -85.15
N ALA A 735 -5.28 29.20 -85.43
CA ALA A 735 -5.60 28.76 -86.79
C ALA A 735 -6.64 29.68 -87.41
N LEU A 736 -7.66 30.06 -86.71
CA LEU A 736 -8.69 31.00 -87.18
C LEU A 736 -8.15 32.42 -87.40
N THR A 737 -7.32 32.94 -86.51
CA THR A 737 -6.66 34.24 -86.66
C THR A 737 -5.59 34.17 -87.78
N GLY A 738 -4.82 33.12 -87.83
CA GLY A 738 -3.86 32.88 -88.95
C GLY A 738 -4.60 32.81 -90.34
N ARG A 739 -5.72 32.09 -90.38
CA ARG A 739 -6.58 32.02 -91.54
C ARG A 739 -7.15 33.40 -91.93
N ARG A 740 -7.56 34.17 -90.92
CA ARG A 740 -8.13 35.52 -91.08
C ARG A 740 -7.05 36.49 -91.62
N LEU A 741 -5.87 36.43 -91.06
CA LEU A 741 -4.70 37.22 -91.49
C LEU A 741 -4.25 36.79 -92.93
N TRP A 742 -4.26 35.50 -93.25
CA TRP A 742 -3.93 34.94 -94.55
C TRP A 742 -4.94 35.41 -95.58
N HIS A 743 -6.20 35.39 -95.32
CA HIS A 743 -7.27 35.94 -96.18
C HIS A 743 -7.12 37.44 -96.42
N ARG A 744 -6.76 38.19 -95.35
CA ARG A 744 -6.49 39.65 -95.47
C ARG A 744 -5.24 39.97 -96.29
N PHE A 745 -4.23 39.16 -96.20
CA PHE A 745 -3.01 39.29 -97.05
C PHE A 745 -3.22 38.93 -98.53
N ARG A 746 -4.20 38.09 -98.83
CA ARG A 746 -4.58 37.72 -100.14
C ARG A 746 -5.71 38.56 -100.77
N GLY A 747 -6.14 39.61 -100.12
CA GLY A 747 -7.11 40.54 -100.72
C GLY A 747 -8.53 39.96 -100.91
N GLN A 748 -8.92 38.88 -100.19
CA GLN A 748 -10.27 38.32 -100.28
C GLN A 748 -11.11 38.97 -99.12
N PRO A 749 -12.35 39.48 -99.41
CA PRO A 749 -13.19 40.08 -98.44
C PRO A 749 -13.67 39.05 -97.42
N ASP A 750 -13.67 39.44 -96.16
CA ASP A 750 -14.19 38.60 -95.07
C ASP A 750 -15.73 38.64 -95.00
N ARG A 751 -16.38 37.50 -94.69
CA ARG A 751 -17.83 37.38 -94.60
C ARG A 751 -18.49 38.38 -93.68
N ALA A 752 -17.75 38.92 -92.70
CA ALA A 752 -18.20 39.95 -91.76
C ALA A 752 -18.22 41.38 -92.39
N ASP A 753 -17.59 41.58 -93.53
CA ASP A 753 -17.61 42.86 -94.24
C ASP A 753 -18.79 42.93 -95.21
N LEU A 754 -19.41 41.76 -95.58
CA LEU A 754 -20.59 41.72 -96.45
C LEU A 754 -21.93 42.09 -95.84
N ASP A 755 -22.01 42.01 -94.49
CA ASP A 755 -23.27 42.35 -93.78
C ASP A 755 -23.34 43.83 -93.41
N ARG A 756 -22.34 44.68 -93.79
CA ARG A 756 -22.35 46.10 -93.44
C ARG A 756 -22.78 47.00 -94.54
N GLU A 757 -23.03 46.50 -95.77
CA GLU A 757 -23.47 47.30 -96.91
C GLU A 757 -24.98 47.40 -97.05
N ASP A 758 -25.78 46.59 -96.26
CA ASP A 758 -27.27 46.57 -96.36
C ASP A 758 -27.96 47.44 -95.35
N GLU A 759 -27.31 48.19 -94.44
CA GLU A 759 -27.93 49.07 -93.44
C GLU A 759 -27.92 50.60 -93.76
N ALA A 760 -27.44 50.99 -95.01
CA ALA A 760 -27.41 52.42 -95.41
C ALA A 760 -28.25 52.67 -96.59
N TRP A 761 -29.58 52.58 -96.47
CA TRP A 761 -30.57 53.31 -97.29
C TRP A 761 -32.01 52.91 -96.91
N GLN A 762 -32.65 53.65 -96.09
CA GLN A 762 -34.05 54.10 -96.31
C GLN A 762 -34.34 55.39 -95.52
N PRO A 763 -35.12 56.31 -96.08
CA PRO A 763 -35.18 57.75 -95.76
C PRO A 763 -35.97 58.05 -94.51
#